data_f11ed8c7326b608e3c759bfa01341472
#
_entry.id   f11ed8c7326b608e3c759bfa01341472
#
_cell.length_a   1.000
_cell.length_b   1.000
_cell.length_c   1.000
_cell.angle_alpha   90.00
_cell.angle_beta   90.00
_cell.angle_gamma   90.00
#
_symmetry.space_group_name_H-M   'P 1'
#
loop_
_entity.id
_entity.type
_entity.pdbx_description
1 polymer ?
#
loop_
_entity_poly.entity_id
_entity_poly.type
_entity_poly.pdbx_seq_one_letter_code
_entity_poly.pdbx_strand_id
1 'polypeptide(L)'
;MTSTTEPKRATRFRFDRQLWQRFITIAQPYFYPLGHRRTGVYLGLLLLLLMAVVAVAFWLTVGLTLGGKAVFPAFFTNLAGPLVERITGLLASWVPYAASITLAVAGFIAYRLRGALWERAVQWSLLGLLLLLSFTVNGINVSISYVFRFVNNALNAEDPNTFWQYLFVYAGIIVAAVPIITLYRYTRLKLALRWRKWLTEHFLDRYFANRSYYELDSNSANTEIDNPDQRVTQDVKSFTTVTLSFLLDVLDSVLTLISFTAILYTISKALTVGLLVYALFGTTVAIIAGRQMIKINYDQLRLEADFRYGMVHVRNNAESIAFYRGEGLEQQQVGQRLLTAIRNFDLLIIWQSLIDLFQLGYNYFTRIVPYMIVAPLYFAGDTDFGTFSQAAIAFGQVLTALSLITNRIEQIAEFAASINRLGAFYERMDDPAAPQKRKHQHEIETVVAPQLSLNNLTVFTPNSEQTLVENLSLQIEPSDRLLVVGASGCGKSSLLRAIAGLWTNGQGHIARPDINEMLFLPQRPYMLLGTLREQLIYPYNIDRPDETLTHALKQVNLGELPERFGGFDTIHDWLSVLSLGQQQRLAFARVMLSQPAYAMMDEATSALDIDNERVLYNMLADMKAVYVSVGHRPSLLEYHHKVLELHPNSTWNVYSTENYRQKIA
;
A
#
# COMPACT_ATOMS: atom_id res chain seq x y z
N MET A 1 4.80 39.04 10.64
CA MET A 1 3.68 38.52 11.46
C MET A 1 3.64 37.01 11.23
N THR A 2 4.21 36.27 12.16
CA THR A 2 4.37 34.83 12.13
C THR A 2 3.09 34.17 12.62
N SER A 3 2.28 33.62 11.71
CA SER A 3 1.18 32.74 12.10
C SER A 3 1.76 31.39 12.49
N THR A 4 1.90 31.16 13.78
CA THR A 4 2.14 29.84 14.35
C THR A 4 0.90 28.97 14.11
N THR A 5 0.92 28.18 13.03
CA THR A 5 0.01 27.05 12.87
C THR A 5 0.37 26.02 13.96
N GLU A 6 -0.48 25.92 15.00
CA GLU A 6 -0.40 24.81 15.95
C GLU A 6 -0.35 23.48 15.20
N PRO A 7 0.56 22.56 15.56
CA PRO A 7 0.57 21.23 14.98
C PRO A 7 -0.76 20.54 15.31
N LYS A 8 -1.52 20.14 14.28
CA LYS A 8 -2.74 19.32 14.43
C LYS A 8 -2.41 18.19 15.40
N ARG A 9 -3.11 18.17 16.55
CA ARG A 9 -3.01 17.14 17.59
C ARG A 9 -2.94 15.78 16.95
N ALA A 10 -1.89 15.02 17.27
CA ALA A 10 -1.77 13.60 16.89
C ALA A 10 -3.13 12.92 17.15
N THR A 11 -3.76 12.45 16.12
CA THR A 11 -5.06 11.77 16.19
C THR A 11 -4.92 10.61 17.16
N ARG A 12 -5.58 10.70 18.32
CA ARG A 12 -5.63 9.61 19.31
C ARG A 12 -6.08 8.35 18.57
N PHE A 13 -5.21 7.37 18.59
CA PHE A 13 -5.47 6.04 18.07
C PHE A 13 -6.79 5.51 18.67
N ARG A 14 -7.81 5.38 17.84
CA ARG A 14 -9.10 4.80 18.22
C ARG A 14 -9.46 3.72 17.22
N PHE A 15 -9.66 2.51 17.72
CA PHE A 15 -10.37 1.48 16.97
C PHE A 15 -11.86 1.89 16.92
N ASP A 16 -12.20 2.71 15.94
CA ASP A 16 -13.57 3.18 15.75
C ASP A 16 -14.27 2.40 14.61
N ARG A 17 -15.57 2.68 14.47
CA ARG A 17 -16.39 2.05 13.44
C ARG A 17 -15.90 2.39 12.03
N GLN A 18 -15.33 3.55 11.83
CA GLN A 18 -14.84 4.01 10.54
C GLN A 18 -13.62 3.21 10.08
N LEU A 19 -12.67 2.92 10.99
CA LEU A 19 -11.50 2.07 10.70
C LEU A 19 -11.93 0.68 10.26
N TRP A 20 -12.89 0.05 10.95
CA TRP A 20 -13.43 -1.24 10.57
C TRP A 20 -14.16 -1.22 9.23
N GLN A 21 -14.89 -0.17 8.93
CA GLN A 21 -15.55 -0.01 7.62
C GLN A 21 -14.51 0.09 6.50
N ARG A 22 -13.48 0.93 6.65
CA ARG A 22 -12.38 1.05 5.69
C ARG A 22 -11.64 -0.27 5.50
N PHE A 23 -11.33 -0.95 6.60
CA PHE A 23 -10.70 -2.27 6.55
C PHE A 23 -11.52 -3.25 5.70
N ILE A 24 -12.81 -3.39 5.97
CA ILE A 24 -13.69 -4.30 5.24
C ILE A 24 -13.80 -3.88 3.77
N THR A 25 -13.92 -2.60 3.48
CA THR A 25 -14.00 -2.07 2.11
C THR A 25 -12.78 -2.45 1.28
N ILE A 26 -11.58 -2.43 1.87
CA ILE A 26 -10.33 -2.78 1.18
C ILE A 26 -10.14 -4.31 1.10
N ALA A 27 -10.46 -5.04 2.18
CA ALA A 27 -10.18 -6.48 2.28
C ALA A 27 -11.22 -7.35 1.56
N GLN A 28 -12.50 -6.99 1.66
CA GLN A 28 -13.63 -7.79 1.14
C GLN A 28 -13.51 -8.13 -0.36
N PRO A 29 -13.17 -7.20 -1.28
CA PRO A 29 -13.18 -7.48 -2.71
C PRO A 29 -12.20 -8.57 -3.14
N TYR A 30 -11.14 -8.81 -2.37
CA TYR A 30 -10.19 -9.88 -2.65
C TYR A 30 -10.77 -11.27 -2.44
N PHE A 31 -11.56 -11.45 -1.38
CA PHE A 31 -12.17 -12.74 -1.02
C PHE A 31 -13.59 -12.88 -1.59
N TYR A 32 -14.34 -11.77 -1.69
CA TYR A 32 -15.74 -11.80 -2.09
C TYR A 32 -16.12 -10.57 -2.93
N PRO A 33 -16.25 -10.69 -4.27
CA PRO A 33 -16.39 -9.57 -5.19
C PRO A 33 -17.77 -8.92 -5.23
N LEU A 34 -18.68 -9.21 -4.31
CA LEU A 34 -20.03 -8.61 -4.27
C LEU A 34 -20.07 -7.29 -3.50
N GLY A 35 -20.86 -6.32 -4.01
CA GLY A 35 -20.90 -4.95 -3.55
C GLY A 35 -21.19 -4.75 -2.06
N HIS A 36 -20.91 -3.55 -1.55
CA HIS A 36 -20.92 -3.10 -0.15
C HIS A 36 -22.13 -3.50 0.71
N ARG A 37 -23.30 -3.72 0.13
CA ARG A 37 -24.51 -4.05 0.88
C ARG A 37 -24.54 -5.46 1.50
N ARG A 38 -23.52 -6.32 1.25
CA ARG A 38 -23.49 -7.71 1.72
C ARG A 38 -22.29 -8.06 2.61
N THR A 39 -21.75 -7.11 3.33
CA THR A 39 -20.66 -7.32 4.30
C THR A 39 -20.98 -8.43 5.32
N GLY A 40 -22.22 -8.54 5.77
CA GLY A 40 -22.67 -9.60 6.67
C GLY A 40 -22.52 -11.00 6.07
N VAL A 41 -22.70 -11.16 4.76
CA VAL A 41 -22.50 -12.43 4.06
C VAL A 41 -21.02 -12.82 4.05
N TYR A 42 -20.11 -11.86 3.80
CA TYR A 42 -18.67 -12.10 3.85
C TYR A 42 -18.20 -12.56 5.24
N LEU A 43 -18.60 -11.87 6.30
CA LEU A 43 -18.29 -12.27 7.67
C LEU A 43 -18.89 -13.63 8.03
N GLY A 44 -20.12 -13.91 7.59
CA GLY A 44 -20.77 -15.21 7.74
C GLY A 44 -20.02 -16.34 7.03
N LEU A 45 -19.50 -16.09 5.82
CA LEU A 45 -18.68 -17.06 5.09
C LEU A 45 -17.33 -17.32 5.78
N LEU A 46 -16.68 -16.32 6.34
CA LEU A 46 -15.43 -16.49 7.11
C LEU A 46 -15.68 -17.34 8.37
N LEU A 47 -16.76 -17.04 9.09
CA LEU A 47 -17.14 -17.83 10.28
C LEU A 47 -17.48 -19.28 9.90
N LEU A 48 -18.22 -19.46 8.81
CA LEU A 48 -18.58 -20.79 8.30
C LEU A 48 -17.32 -21.57 7.88
N LEU A 49 -16.37 -20.93 7.20
CA LEU A 49 -15.09 -21.55 6.87
C LEU A 49 -14.34 -21.98 8.12
N LEU A 50 -14.26 -21.14 9.15
CA LEU A 50 -13.62 -21.46 10.41
C LEU A 50 -14.28 -22.68 11.06
N MET A 51 -15.62 -22.69 11.16
CA MET A 51 -16.37 -23.83 11.72
C MET A 51 -16.18 -25.11 10.89
N ALA A 52 -16.17 -25.02 9.56
CA ALA A 52 -15.91 -26.15 8.68
C ALA A 52 -14.50 -26.71 8.86
N VAL A 53 -13.49 -25.86 9.02
CA VAL A 53 -12.11 -26.29 9.30
C VAL A 53 -12.01 -26.99 10.64
N VAL A 54 -12.68 -26.48 11.69
CA VAL A 54 -12.74 -27.15 13.01
C VAL A 54 -13.37 -28.55 12.87
N ALA A 55 -14.45 -28.67 12.10
CA ALA A 55 -15.10 -29.95 11.86
C ALA A 55 -14.22 -30.93 11.06
N VAL A 56 -13.48 -30.43 10.05
CA VAL A 56 -12.47 -31.22 9.31
C VAL A 56 -11.34 -31.67 10.26
N ALA A 57 -10.80 -30.76 11.08
CA ALA A 57 -9.75 -31.07 12.03
C ALA A 57 -10.20 -32.15 13.03
N PHE A 58 -11.45 -32.07 13.52
CA PHE A 58 -12.04 -33.10 14.38
C PHE A 58 -12.07 -34.46 13.67
N TRP A 59 -12.62 -34.55 12.45
CA TRP A 59 -12.69 -35.81 11.72
C TRP A 59 -11.32 -36.36 11.31
N LEU A 60 -10.35 -35.50 10.98
CA LEU A 60 -8.95 -35.92 10.77
C LEU A 60 -8.34 -36.51 12.03
N THR A 61 -8.54 -35.89 13.19
CA THR A 61 -8.03 -36.39 14.47
C THR A 61 -8.66 -37.77 14.80
N VAL A 62 -9.98 -37.91 14.62
CA VAL A 62 -10.68 -39.20 14.77
C VAL A 62 -10.10 -40.26 13.83
N GLY A 63 -9.99 -39.92 12.53
CA GLY A 63 -9.48 -40.82 11.49
C GLY A 63 -8.03 -41.28 11.78
N LEU A 64 -7.16 -40.36 12.16
CA LEU A 64 -5.77 -40.65 12.50
C LEU A 64 -5.65 -41.54 13.74
N THR A 65 -6.51 -41.33 14.75
CA THR A 65 -6.46 -42.10 15.98
C THR A 65 -7.02 -43.50 15.79
N LEU A 66 -8.19 -43.62 15.14
CA LEU A 66 -8.79 -44.95 14.90
C LEU A 66 -8.01 -45.74 13.83
N GLY A 67 -7.57 -45.07 12.75
CA GLY A 67 -6.71 -45.69 11.75
C GLY A 67 -5.35 -46.09 12.31
N GLY A 68 -4.74 -45.23 13.13
CA GLY A 68 -3.50 -45.53 13.84
C GLY A 68 -3.63 -46.71 14.78
N LYS A 69 -4.75 -46.80 15.53
CA LYS A 69 -5.04 -47.96 16.37
C LYS A 69 -5.16 -49.28 15.57
N ALA A 70 -5.70 -49.21 14.36
CA ALA A 70 -5.80 -50.38 13.49
C ALA A 70 -4.44 -50.80 12.93
N VAL A 71 -3.55 -49.87 12.61
CA VAL A 71 -2.21 -50.15 12.03
C VAL A 71 -1.16 -50.46 13.08
N PHE A 72 -1.20 -49.74 14.25
CA PHE A 72 -0.25 -49.87 15.35
C PHE A 72 -0.97 -50.10 16.69
N PRO A 73 -1.66 -51.25 16.87
CA PRO A 73 -2.51 -51.49 18.03
C PRO A 73 -1.75 -51.40 19.37
N ALA A 74 -0.54 -51.96 19.45
CA ALA A 74 0.27 -51.93 20.67
C ALA A 74 0.62 -50.48 21.10
N PHE A 75 0.92 -49.60 20.16
CA PHE A 75 1.18 -48.17 20.43
C PHE A 75 -0.05 -47.46 20.99
N PHE A 76 -1.20 -47.61 20.31
CA PHE A 76 -2.42 -46.92 20.70
C PHE A 76 -3.10 -47.47 21.94
N THR A 77 -2.88 -48.76 22.31
CA THR A 77 -3.38 -49.32 23.56
C THR A 77 -2.48 -48.99 24.74
N ASN A 78 -1.17 -49.07 24.57
CA ASN A 78 -0.23 -48.94 25.69
C ASN A 78 0.23 -47.48 25.92
N LEU A 79 0.49 -46.71 24.85
CA LEU A 79 1.00 -45.36 24.94
C LEU A 79 -0.06 -44.27 24.76
N ALA A 80 -1.00 -44.43 23.84
CA ALA A 80 -2.02 -43.45 23.52
C ALA A 80 -3.42 -43.82 24.04
N GLY A 81 -3.53 -44.79 24.96
CA GLY A 81 -4.80 -45.25 25.55
C GLY A 81 -5.72 -44.15 26.03
N PRO A 82 -5.25 -43.19 26.84
CA PRO A 82 -6.07 -42.05 27.30
C PRO A 82 -6.59 -41.15 26.16
N LEU A 83 -5.84 -41.04 25.07
CA LEU A 83 -6.28 -40.30 23.88
C LEU A 83 -7.41 -41.04 23.16
N VAL A 84 -7.26 -42.36 23.00
CA VAL A 84 -8.27 -43.23 22.40
C VAL A 84 -9.57 -43.19 23.19
N GLU A 85 -9.52 -43.27 24.53
CA GLU A 85 -10.68 -43.19 25.41
C GLU A 85 -11.41 -41.83 25.27
N ARG A 86 -10.67 -40.72 25.25
CA ARG A 86 -11.28 -39.40 25.06
C ARG A 86 -11.95 -39.28 23.71
N ILE A 87 -11.32 -39.76 22.64
CA ILE A 87 -11.87 -39.71 21.31
C ILE A 87 -13.10 -40.59 21.17
N THR A 88 -13.07 -41.82 21.73
CA THR A 88 -14.25 -42.69 21.75
C THR A 88 -15.38 -42.08 22.58
N GLY A 89 -15.09 -41.44 23.71
CA GLY A 89 -16.08 -40.66 24.49
C GLY A 89 -16.69 -39.50 23.70
N LEU A 90 -15.87 -38.75 22.96
CA LEU A 90 -16.33 -37.68 22.08
C LEU A 90 -17.21 -38.22 20.94
N LEU A 91 -16.86 -39.39 20.38
CA LEU A 91 -17.66 -40.04 19.33
C LEU A 91 -19.05 -40.50 19.85
N ALA A 92 -19.17 -40.83 21.11
CA ALA A 92 -20.44 -41.18 21.75
C ALA A 92 -21.29 -39.92 22.12
N SER A 93 -20.75 -38.72 21.95
CA SER A 93 -21.41 -37.45 22.27
C SER A 93 -22.15 -36.86 21.07
N TRP A 94 -22.71 -35.67 21.21
CA TRP A 94 -23.36 -34.89 20.15
C TRP A 94 -22.36 -34.26 19.14
N VAL A 95 -21.06 -34.22 19.46
CA VAL A 95 -20.01 -33.54 18.69
C VAL A 95 -19.87 -34.04 17.25
N PRO A 96 -19.85 -35.39 16.95
CA PRO A 96 -19.77 -35.88 15.56
C PRO A 96 -20.95 -35.42 14.70
N TYR A 97 -22.15 -35.38 15.28
CA TYR A 97 -23.34 -34.91 14.57
C TYR A 97 -23.22 -33.42 14.23
N ALA A 98 -22.80 -32.61 15.21
CA ALA A 98 -22.58 -31.18 14.98
C ALA A 98 -21.49 -30.92 13.91
N ALA A 99 -20.37 -31.64 13.97
CA ALA A 99 -19.31 -31.54 12.96
C ALA A 99 -19.81 -31.91 11.55
N SER A 100 -20.55 -33.01 11.44
CA SER A 100 -21.11 -33.48 10.15
C SER A 100 -22.15 -32.51 9.60
N ILE A 101 -23.05 -31.99 10.42
CA ILE A 101 -24.03 -30.95 10.03
C ILE A 101 -23.33 -29.69 9.56
N THR A 102 -22.29 -29.25 10.27
CA THR A 102 -21.49 -28.07 9.89
C THR A 102 -20.87 -28.25 8.52
N LEU A 103 -20.28 -29.40 8.23
CA LEU A 103 -19.72 -29.72 6.91
C LEU A 103 -20.78 -29.75 5.81
N ALA A 104 -21.94 -30.36 6.10
CA ALA A 104 -23.05 -30.41 5.16
C ALA A 104 -23.59 -28.99 4.83
N VAL A 105 -23.77 -28.14 5.84
CA VAL A 105 -24.20 -26.74 5.69
C VAL A 105 -23.15 -25.93 4.91
N ALA A 106 -21.87 -26.09 5.24
CA ALA A 106 -20.78 -25.43 4.54
C ALA A 106 -20.72 -25.85 3.07
N GLY A 107 -20.86 -27.15 2.77
CA GLY A 107 -20.91 -27.67 1.42
C GLY A 107 -22.12 -27.15 0.63
N PHE A 108 -23.31 -27.13 1.25
CA PHE A 108 -24.51 -26.59 0.63
C PHE A 108 -24.40 -25.09 0.31
N ILE A 109 -23.88 -24.28 1.24
CA ILE A 109 -23.67 -22.84 1.02
C ILE A 109 -22.59 -22.62 -0.06
N ALA A 110 -21.49 -23.37 -0.03
CA ALA A 110 -20.46 -23.32 -1.07
C ALA A 110 -21.02 -23.67 -2.46
N TYR A 111 -21.89 -24.67 -2.54
CA TYR A 111 -22.58 -25.05 -3.78
C TYR A 111 -23.52 -23.94 -4.27
N ARG A 112 -24.32 -23.33 -3.40
CA ARG A 112 -25.22 -22.21 -3.75
C ARG A 112 -24.49 -20.96 -4.22
N LEU A 113 -23.31 -20.69 -3.66
CA LEU A 113 -22.48 -19.52 -3.97
C LEU A 113 -21.33 -19.86 -4.92
N ARG A 114 -21.40 -21.03 -5.59
CA ARG A 114 -20.30 -21.54 -6.44
C ARG A 114 -19.80 -20.53 -7.47
N GLY A 115 -20.69 -19.74 -8.09
CA GLY A 115 -20.29 -18.72 -9.07
C GLY A 115 -19.30 -17.69 -8.52
N ALA A 116 -19.63 -17.08 -7.38
CA ALA A 116 -18.79 -16.09 -6.75
C ALA A 116 -17.54 -16.69 -6.04
N LEU A 117 -17.67 -17.90 -5.49
CA LEU A 117 -16.58 -18.58 -4.79
C LEU A 117 -15.58 -19.22 -5.75
N TRP A 118 -16.02 -19.71 -6.91
CA TRP A 118 -15.15 -20.36 -7.88
C TRP A 118 -14.11 -19.42 -8.46
N GLU A 119 -14.48 -18.18 -8.75
CA GLU A 119 -13.55 -17.14 -9.21
C GLU A 119 -12.45 -16.86 -8.16
N ARG A 120 -12.72 -17.13 -6.90
CA ARG A 120 -11.82 -16.91 -5.76
C ARG A 120 -11.44 -18.21 -5.03
N ALA A 121 -11.59 -19.35 -5.68
CA ALA A 121 -11.38 -20.68 -5.08
C ALA A 121 -9.97 -20.83 -4.48
N VAL A 122 -8.94 -20.29 -5.15
CA VAL A 122 -7.56 -20.36 -4.68
C VAL A 122 -7.37 -19.58 -3.39
N GLN A 123 -7.99 -18.40 -3.24
CA GLN A 123 -7.92 -17.57 -2.03
C GLN A 123 -8.57 -18.28 -0.86
N TRP A 124 -9.78 -18.83 -1.05
CA TRP A 124 -10.52 -19.56 -0.04
C TRP A 124 -9.83 -20.88 0.35
N SER A 125 -9.27 -21.62 -0.61
CA SER A 125 -8.54 -22.86 -0.33
C SER A 125 -7.25 -22.62 0.44
N LEU A 126 -6.48 -21.57 0.11
CA LEU A 126 -5.29 -21.19 0.87
C LEU A 126 -5.63 -20.74 2.29
N LEU A 127 -6.71 -19.96 2.45
CA LEU A 127 -7.19 -19.55 3.77
C LEU A 127 -7.65 -20.74 4.60
N GLY A 128 -8.44 -21.66 4.01
CA GLY A 128 -8.86 -22.90 4.67
C GLY A 128 -7.68 -23.79 5.06
N LEU A 129 -6.70 -23.95 4.18
CA LEU A 129 -5.47 -24.67 4.49
C LEU A 129 -4.68 -24.02 5.64
N LEU A 130 -4.57 -22.69 5.66
CA LEU A 130 -3.92 -21.95 6.75
C LEU A 130 -4.61 -22.18 8.09
N LEU A 131 -5.93 -22.09 8.12
CA LEU A 131 -6.70 -22.36 9.33
C LEU A 131 -6.51 -23.81 9.80
N LEU A 132 -6.55 -24.78 8.89
CA LEU A 132 -6.32 -26.20 9.22
C LEU A 132 -4.91 -26.42 9.78
N LEU A 133 -3.90 -25.83 9.15
CA LEU A 133 -2.51 -25.92 9.62
C LEU A 133 -2.32 -25.26 10.99
N SER A 134 -3.00 -24.14 11.27
CA SER A 134 -3.01 -23.47 12.58
C SER A 134 -3.54 -24.42 13.68
N PHE A 135 -4.70 -25.07 13.44
CA PHE A 135 -5.22 -26.09 14.36
C PHE A 135 -4.26 -27.26 14.53
N THR A 136 -3.65 -27.72 13.44
CA THR A 136 -2.68 -28.83 13.48
C THR A 136 -1.45 -28.48 14.30
N VAL A 137 -0.87 -27.27 14.11
CA VAL A 137 0.28 -26.79 14.87
C VAL A 137 -0.05 -26.67 16.36
N ASN A 138 -1.24 -26.16 16.70
CA ASN A 138 -1.69 -26.12 18.10
C ASN A 138 -1.85 -27.52 18.69
N GLY A 139 -2.46 -28.44 17.94
CA GLY A 139 -2.57 -29.86 18.35
C GLY A 139 -1.21 -30.53 18.58
N ILE A 140 -0.22 -30.25 17.72
CA ILE A 140 1.16 -30.72 17.90
C ILE A 140 1.76 -30.17 19.19
N ASN A 141 1.61 -28.88 19.48
CA ASN A 141 2.14 -28.26 20.71
C ASN A 141 1.51 -28.87 21.97
N VAL A 142 0.21 -29.15 21.94
CA VAL A 142 -0.49 -29.87 23.02
C VAL A 142 0.07 -31.27 23.16
N SER A 143 0.24 -32.00 22.06
CA SER A 143 0.79 -33.38 22.09
C SER A 143 2.21 -33.43 22.65
N ILE A 144 3.06 -32.45 22.23
CA ILE A 144 4.42 -32.27 22.77
C ILE A 144 4.37 -32.13 24.31
N SER A 145 3.45 -31.31 24.84
CA SER A 145 3.30 -31.07 26.27
C SER A 145 2.95 -32.36 27.05
N TYR A 146 2.04 -33.17 26.51
CA TYR A 146 1.67 -34.45 27.15
C TYR A 146 2.77 -35.51 27.06
N VAL A 147 3.38 -35.69 25.87
CA VAL A 147 4.43 -36.70 25.70
C VAL A 147 5.65 -36.36 26.57
N PHE A 148 5.99 -35.06 26.66
CA PHE A 148 7.09 -34.62 27.51
C PHE A 148 6.83 -34.89 29.01
N ARG A 149 5.57 -34.79 29.47
CA ARG A 149 5.16 -35.24 30.80
C ARG A 149 5.47 -36.73 31.02
N PHE A 150 5.09 -37.60 30.05
CA PHE A 150 5.34 -39.03 30.15
C PHE A 150 6.83 -39.37 30.11
N VAL A 151 7.64 -38.69 29.32
CA VAL A 151 9.10 -38.86 29.33
C VAL A 151 9.67 -38.58 30.73
N ASN A 152 9.24 -37.47 31.37
CA ASN A 152 9.71 -37.09 32.70
C ASN A 152 9.21 -38.06 33.81
N ASN A 153 7.99 -38.59 33.67
CA ASN A 153 7.49 -39.60 34.60
C ASN A 153 8.28 -40.89 34.50
N ALA A 154 8.60 -41.39 33.30
CA ALA A 154 9.40 -42.57 33.08
C ALA A 154 10.85 -42.39 33.62
N LEU A 155 11.40 -41.18 33.47
CA LEU A 155 12.70 -40.84 34.03
C LEU A 155 12.69 -40.86 35.57
N ASN A 156 11.65 -40.29 36.19
CA ASN A 156 11.49 -40.31 37.65
C ASN A 156 11.22 -41.70 38.22
N ALA A 157 10.59 -42.56 37.45
CA ALA A 157 10.33 -43.94 37.81
C ALA A 157 11.53 -44.88 37.56
N GLU A 158 12.64 -44.35 37.02
CA GLU A 158 13.85 -45.10 36.66
C GLU A 158 13.55 -46.28 35.70
N ASP A 159 12.54 -46.15 34.80
CA ASP A 159 12.17 -47.17 33.81
C ASP A 159 12.78 -46.82 32.43
N PRO A 160 13.93 -47.45 32.08
CA PRO A 160 14.61 -47.16 30.82
C PRO A 160 13.80 -47.55 29.59
N ASN A 161 13.01 -48.61 29.64
CA ASN A 161 12.26 -49.10 28.49
C ASN A 161 11.15 -48.10 28.09
N THR A 162 10.36 -47.67 29.07
CA THR A 162 9.29 -46.70 28.89
C THR A 162 9.84 -45.30 28.53
N PHE A 163 11.00 -44.92 29.10
CA PHE A 163 11.68 -43.68 28.78
C PHE A 163 12.05 -43.60 27.30
N TRP A 164 12.76 -44.63 26.78
CA TRP A 164 13.17 -44.63 25.37
C TRP A 164 11.97 -44.69 24.41
N GLN A 165 10.91 -45.42 24.76
CA GLN A 165 9.69 -45.44 23.94
C GLN A 165 9.07 -44.04 23.81
N TYR A 166 8.84 -43.33 24.92
CA TYR A 166 8.28 -41.99 24.87
C TYR A 166 9.22 -40.97 24.23
N LEU A 167 10.54 -41.12 24.41
CA LEU A 167 11.52 -40.25 23.76
C LEU A 167 11.50 -40.41 22.25
N PHE A 168 11.38 -41.64 21.71
CA PHE A 168 11.23 -41.84 20.26
C PHE A 168 9.90 -41.29 19.73
N VAL A 169 8.81 -41.41 20.49
CA VAL A 169 7.53 -40.77 20.13
C VAL A 169 7.67 -39.25 20.10
N TYR A 170 8.31 -38.67 21.09
CA TYR A 170 8.60 -37.24 21.15
C TYR A 170 9.42 -36.76 19.94
N ALA A 171 10.50 -37.49 19.63
CA ALA A 171 11.33 -37.20 18.45
C ALA A 171 10.53 -37.31 17.12
N GLY A 172 9.68 -38.33 16.99
CA GLY A 172 8.80 -38.53 15.85
C GLY A 172 7.82 -37.37 15.65
N ILE A 173 7.22 -36.88 16.74
CA ILE A 173 6.33 -35.70 16.70
C ILE A 173 7.10 -34.45 16.23
N ILE A 174 8.33 -34.24 16.73
CA ILE A 174 9.15 -33.12 16.31
C ILE A 174 9.50 -33.20 14.80
N VAL A 175 9.90 -34.38 14.34
CA VAL A 175 10.21 -34.61 12.91
C VAL A 175 8.98 -34.32 12.03
N ALA A 176 7.78 -34.72 12.46
CA ALA A 176 6.53 -34.42 11.75
C ALA A 176 6.13 -32.93 11.85
N ALA A 177 6.43 -32.26 12.96
CA ALA A 177 6.10 -30.86 13.20
C ALA A 177 6.83 -29.91 12.26
N VAL A 178 8.13 -30.17 11.99
CA VAL A 178 8.98 -29.26 11.17
C VAL A 178 8.39 -29.00 9.79
N PRO A 179 8.04 -30.00 8.95
CA PRO A 179 7.44 -29.75 7.64
C PRO A 179 6.06 -29.08 7.74
N ILE A 180 5.26 -29.40 8.75
CA ILE A 180 3.93 -28.81 8.96
C ILE A 180 4.04 -27.31 9.28
N ILE A 181 4.93 -26.95 10.22
CA ILE A 181 5.17 -25.55 10.58
C ILE A 181 5.77 -24.79 9.41
N THR A 182 6.67 -25.43 8.64
CA THR A 182 7.25 -24.82 7.43
C THR A 182 6.17 -24.58 6.37
N LEU A 183 5.28 -25.54 6.14
CA LEU A 183 4.14 -25.41 5.22
C LEU A 183 3.18 -24.31 5.67
N TYR A 184 2.91 -24.20 6.98
CA TYR A 184 2.11 -23.13 7.55
C TYR A 184 2.70 -21.75 7.22
N ARG A 185 4.00 -21.55 7.49
CA ARG A 185 4.72 -20.29 7.18
C ARG A 185 4.72 -20.01 5.69
N TYR A 186 5.01 -21.00 4.86
CA TYR A 186 5.00 -20.84 3.40
C TYR A 186 3.63 -20.42 2.88
N THR A 187 2.57 -21.10 3.31
CA THR A 187 1.19 -20.79 2.87
C THR A 187 0.75 -19.40 3.31
N ARG A 188 1.12 -18.98 4.52
CA ARG A 188 0.89 -17.63 5.06
C ARG A 188 1.54 -16.55 4.17
N LEU A 189 2.82 -16.72 3.85
CA LEU A 189 3.56 -15.79 2.98
C LEU A 189 3.02 -15.78 1.54
N LYS A 190 2.64 -16.95 1.03
CA LYS A 190 2.10 -17.09 -0.33
C LYS A 190 0.73 -16.41 -0.47
N LEU A 191 -0.13 -16.53 0.53
CA LEU A 191 -1.43 -15.83 0.54
C LEU A 191 -1.23 -14.31 0.65
N ALA A 192 -0.33 -13.85 1.52
CA ALA A 192 -0.01 -12.42 1.65
C ALA A 192 0.52 -11.83 0.33
N LEU A 193 1.41 -12.55 -0.35
CA LEU A 193 1.97 -12.14 -1.64
C LEU A 193 0.91 -12.04 -2.73
N ARG A 194 0.00 -13.03 -2.83
CA ARG A 194 -1.10 -13.01 -3.81
C ARG A 194 -2.07 -11.88 -3.53
N TRP A 195 -2.39 -11.65 -2.26
CA TRP A 195 -3.25 -10.54 -1.86
C TRP A 195 -2.62 -9.20 -2.19
N ARG A 196 -1.32 -9.03 -1.89
CA ARG A 196 -0.56 -7.83 -2.25
C ARG A 196 -0.59 -7.59 -3.76
N LYS A 197 -0.30 -8.61 -4.59
CA LYS A 197 -0.32 -8.48 -6.05
C LYS A 197 -1.69 -7.96 -6.52
N TRP A 198 -2.76 -8.65 -6.13
CA TRP A 198 -4.12 -8.28 -6.54
C TRP A 198 -4.49 -6.86 -6.06
N LEU A 199 -4.19 -6.52 -4.81
CA LEU A 199 -4.54 -5.22 -4.25
C LEU A 199 -3.75 -4.09 -4.93
N THR A 200 -2.46 -4.31 -5.22
CA THR A 200 -1.64 -3.34 -5.96
C THR A 200 -2.19 -3.11 -7.37
N GLU A 201 -2.51 -4.18 -8.12
CA GLU A 201 -3.12 -4.08 -9.45
C GLU A 201 -4.45 -3.31 -9.37
N HIS A 202 -5.30 -3.63 -8.40
CA HIS A 202 -6.58 -2.95 -8.20
C HIS A 202 -6.44 -1.44 -7.89
N PHE A 203 -5.43 -1.05 -7.12
CA PHE A 203 -5.12 0.36 -6.85
C PHE A 203 -4.53 1.06 -8.06
N LEU A 204 -3.66 0.39 -8.83
CA LEU A 204 -3.09 0.94 -10.07
C LEU A 204 -4.18 1.20 -11.11
N ASP A 205 -5.08 0.24 -11.33
CA ASP A 205 -6.19 0.42 -12.27
C ASP A 205 -7.05 1.64 -11.92
N ARG A 206 -7.34 1.85 -10.63
CA ARG A 206 -8.11 3.01 -10.17
C ARG A 206 -7.32 4.32 -10.23
N TYR A 207 -6.04 4.27 -9.91
CA TYR A 207 -5.16 5.44 -9.93
C TYR A 207 -5.02 6.03 -11.34
N PHE A 208 -4.94 5.16 -12.35
CA PHE A 208 -4.88 5.59 -13.75
C PHE A 208 -6.26 5.83 -14.37
N ALA A 209 -7.35 5.26 -13.82
CA ALA A 209 -8.70 5.51 -14.30
C ALA A 209 -9.10 6.97 -14.09
N ASN A 210 -9.82 7.53 -15.07
CA ASN A 210 -10.37 8.89 -15.04
C ASN A 210 -9.35 9.98 -14.67
N ARG A 211 -8.06 9.76 -14.96
CA ARG A 211 -6.95 10.67 -14.61
C ARG A 211 -6.85 10.99 -13.12
N SER A 212 -7.25 10.04 -12.24
CA SER A 212 -7.22 10.24 -10.78
C SER A 212 -5.83 10.64 -10.27
N TYR A 213 -4.75 10.16 -10.92
CA TYR A 213 -3.38 10.56 -10.60
C TYR A 213 -3.14 12.07 -10.72
N TYR A 214 -3.78 12.74 -11.70
CA TYR A 214 -3.65 14.16 -11.90
C TYR A 214 -4.45 14.97 -10.85
N GLU A 215 -5.68 14.54 -10.58
CA GLU A 215 -6.53 15.16 -9.58
C GLU A 215 -5.99 15.03 -8.14
N LEU A 216 -5.24 13.96 -7.86
CA LEU A 216 -4.64 13.71 -6.54
C LEU A 216 -3.34 14.47 -6.30
N ASP A 217 -2.57 14.78 -7.36
CA ASP A 217 -1.22 15.32 -7.21
C ASP A 217 -1.17 16.85 -7.22
N SER A 218 -1.76 17.50 -8.21
CA SER A 218 -1.16 18.77 -8.58
C SER A 218 -1.97 20.03 -8.28
N ASN A 219 -3.25 19.95 -8.11
CA ASN A 219 -4.05 21.18 -8.12
C ASN A 219 -5.09 21.26 -7.01
N SER A 220 -5.18 20.28 -6.16
CA SER A 220 -6.06 20.36 -5.01
C SER A 220 -5.39 21.22 -3.94
N ALA A 221 -5.95 22.38 -3.66
CA ALA A 221 -5.67 23.16 -2.45
C ALA A 221 -5.94 22.36 -1.15
N ASN A 222 -6.25 21.09 -1.25
CA ASN A 222 -6.47 20.12 -0.21
C ASN A 222 -5.41 19.03 -0.25
N THR A 223 -4.31 19.26 0.41
CA THR A 223 -3.22 18.31 0.69
C THR A 223 -3.63 17.21 1.68
N GLU A 224 -4.83 16.65 1.57
CA GLU A 224 -5.26 15.57 2.49
C GLU A 224 -4.62 14.21 2.15
N ILE A 225 -4.21 14.02 0.90
CA ILE A 225 -3.52 12.80 0.47
C ILE A 225 -2.10 13.14 0.08
N ASP A 226 -1.19 12.73 0.94
CA ASP A 226 0.24 12.88 0.79
C ASP A 226 0.82 11.59 0.16
N ASN A 227 1.74 11.75 -0.81
CA ASN A 227 2.54 10.68 -1.42
C ASN A 227 1.72 9.47 -1.95
N PRO A 228 0.95 9.58 -3.07
CA PRO A 228 0.20 8.47 -3.65
C PRO A 228 1.06 7.24 -4.01
N ASP A 229 2.31 7.46 -4.44
CA ASP A 229 3.31 6.44 -4.73
C ASP A 229 3.59 5.55 -3.50
N GLN A 230 3.75 6.15 -2.33
CA GLN A 230 3.96 5.45 -1.07
C GLN A 230 2.72 4.62 -0.69
N ARG A 231 1.49 5.14 -0.96
CA ARG A 231 0.25 4.41 -0.70
C ARG A 231 0.21 3.10 -1.48
N VAL A 232 0.45 3.15 -2.79
CA VAL A 232 0.39 1.98 -3.67
C VAL A 232 1.52 0.99 -3.41
N THR A 233 2.74 1.48 -3.11
CA THR A 233 3.92 0.62 -2.97
C THR A 233 4.13 0.08 -1.56
N GLN A 234 4.10 0.95 -0.54
CA GLN A 234 4.45 0.61 0.84
C GLN A 234 3.23 0.28 1.70
N ASP A 235 2.19 1.14 1.68
CA ASP A 235 1.01 0.92 2.52
C ASP A 235 0.23 -0.33 2.11
N VAL A 236 0.12 -0.65 0.81
CA VAL A 236 -0.48 -1.91 0.35
C VAL A 236 0.33 -3.12 0.84
N LYS A 237 1.67 -3.06 0.78
CA LYS A 237 2.54 -4.13 1.31
C LYS A 237 2.35 -4.31 2.81
N SER A 238 2.42 -3.22 3.57
CA SER A 238 2.23 -3.25 5.03
C SER A 238 0.83 -3.75 5.38
N PHE A 239 -0.22 -3.21 4.76
CA PHE A 239 -1.61 -3.64 4.98
C PHE A 239 -1.79 -5.15 4.79
N THR A 240 -1.40 -5.71 3.65
CA THR A 240 -1.64 -7.12 3.34
C THR A 240 -0.85 -8.07 4.24
N THR A 241 0.41 -7.72 4.57
CA THR A 241 1.28 -8.54 5.41
C THR A 241 0.87 -8.46 6.88
N VAL A 242 0.64 -7.26 7.40
CA VAL A 242 0.31 -7.05 8.82
C VAL A 242 -1.09 -7.56 9.12
N THR A 243 -2.08 -7.31 8.24
CA THR A 243 -3.45 -7.83 8.40
C THR A 243 -3.47 -9.34 8.56
N LEU A 244 -2.89 -10.06 7.60
CA LEU A 244 -2.90 -11.51 7.62
C LEU A 244 -2.13 -12.06 8.83
N SER A 245 -0.98 -11.43 9.13
CA SER A 245 -0.19 -11.81 10.30
C SER A 245 -0.96 -11.61 11.59
N PHE A 246 -1.55 -10.44 11.77
CA PHE A 246 -2.27 -10.12 13.00
C PHE A 246 -3.50 -11.01 13.20
N LEU A 247 -4.31 -11.22 12.15
CA LEU A 247 -5.50 -12.08 12.26
C LEU A 247 -5.14 -13.53 12.60
N LEU A 248 -4.09 -14.09 11.97
CA LEU A 248 -3.62 -15.44 12.28
C LEU A 248 -2.99 -15.53 13.67
N ASP A 249 -2.16 -14.56 14.06
CA ASP A 249 -1.54 -14.52 15.39
C ASP A 249 -2.60 -14.42 16.50
N VAL A 250 -3.70 -13.67 16.29
CA VAL A 250 -4.85 -13.64 17.21
C VAL A 250 -5.55 -14.98 17.27
N LEU A 251 -5.81 -15.62 16.13
CA LEU A 251 -6.41 -16.96 16.10
C LEU A 251 -5.55 -17.98 16.81
N ASP A 252 -4.25 -18.04 16.50
CA ASP A 252 -3.28 -18.94 17.14
C ASP A 252 -3.24 -18.71 18.65
N SER A 253 -3.28 -17.46 19.11
CA SER A 253 -3.31 -17.11 20.53
C SER A 253 -4.60 -17.56 21.21
N VAL A 254 -5.76 -17.38 20.57
CA VAL A 254 -7.05 -17.85 21.10
C VAL A 254 -7.06 -19.38 21.22
N LEU A 255 -6.59 -20.09 20.19
CA LEU A 255 -6.47 -21.55 20.22
C LEU A 255 -5.54 -22.02 21.33
N THR A 256 -4.39 -21.40 21.49
CA THR A 256 -3.41 -21.66 22.54
C THR A 256 -4.01 -21.40 23.93
N LEU A 257 -4.70 -20.26 24.10
CA LEU A 257 -5.38 -19.94 25.36
C LEU A 257 -6.40 -21.01 25.74
N ILE A 258 -7.28 -21.39 24.83
CA ILE A 258 -8.30 -22.43 25.10
C ILE A 258 -7.64 -23.75 25.48
N SER A 259 -6.68 -24.22 24.65
CA SER A 259 -6.06 -25.54 24.83
C SER A 259 -5.23 -25.63 26.10
N PHE A 260 -4.34 -24.67 26.32
CA PHE A 260 -3.39 -24.74 27.44
C PHE A 260 -3.99 -24.26 28.77
N THR A 261 -4.98 -23.37 28.78
CA THR A 261 -5.74 -23.03 29.99
C THR A 261 -6.56 -24.24 30.45
N ALA A 262 -7.14 -25.02 29.52
CA ALA A 262 -7.80 -26.27 29.88
C ALA A 262 -6.82 -27.29 30.52
N ILE A 263 -5.60 -27.40 30.00
CA ILE A 263 -4.54 -28.24 30.61
C ILE A 263 -4.22 -27.77 32.03
N LEU A 264 -3.96 -26.47 32.22
CA LEU A 264 -3.64 -25.90 33.53
C LEU A 264 -4.79 -26.06 34.53
N TYR A 265 -6.03 -25.90 34.11
CA TYR A 265 -7.22 -26.08 34.95
C TYR A 265 -7.35 -27.55 35.44
N THR A 266 -6.99 -28.52 34.58
CA THR A 266 -6.99 -29.95 34.99
C THR A 266 -5.87 -30.28 35.97
N ILE A 267 -4.76 -29.55 35.98
CA ILE A 267 -3.66 -29.71 36.92
C ILE A 267 -4.02 -29.05 38.24
N SER A 268 -4.36 -27.76 38.24
CA SER A 268 -4.68 -27.00 39.44
C SER A 268 -5.47 -25.74 39.09
N LYS A 269 -6.60 -25.52 39.77
CA LYS A 269 -7.38 -24.29 39.70
C LYS A 269 -6.57 -23.08 40.19
N ALA A 270 -5.76 -23.28 41.26
CA ALA A 270 -4.90 -22.25 41.83
C ALA A 270 -3.84 -21.80 40.83
N LEU A 271 -3.24 -22.72 40.05
CA LEU A 271 -2.28 -22.44 39.01
C LEU A 271 -2.90 -21.58 37.88
N THR A 272 -4.13 -21.91 37.49
CA THR A 272 -4.86 -21.15 36.46
C THR A 272 -5.16 -19.71 36.89
N VAL A 273 -5.63 -19.52 38.13
CA VAL A 273 -5.90 -18.20 38.71
C VAL A 273 -4.60 -17.41 38.87
N GLY A 274 -3.53 -18.05 39.38
CA GLY A 274 -2.21 -17.42 39.52
C GLY A 274 -1.65 -16.93 38.18
N LEU A 275 -1.82 -17.71 37.12
CA LEU A 275 -1.46 -17.32 35.75
C LEU A 275 -2.23 -16.09 35.28
N LEU A 276 -3.54 -16.07 35.48
CA LEU A 276 -4.37 -14.94 35.01
C LEU A 276 -3.96 -13.62 35.74
N VAL A 277 -3.72 -13.69 37.07
CA VAL A 277 -3.24 -12.54 37.83
C VAL A 277 -1.87 -12.08 37.35
N TYR A 278 -0.95 -13.04 37.17
CA TYR A 278 0.41 -12.80 36.69
C TYR A 278 0.41 -12.14 35.30
N ALA A 279 -0.37 -12.68 34.37
CA ALA A 279 -0.50 -12.17 33.02
C ALA A 279 -1.13 -10.76 32.99
N LEU A 280 -2.16 -10.51 33.80
CA LEU A 280 -2.80 -9.21 33.93
C LEU A 280 -1.81 -8.15 34.45
N PHE A 281 -1.01 -8.50 35.45
CA PHE A 281 0.05 -7.64 35.97
C PHE A 281 1.08 -7.29 34.88
N GLY A 282 1.65 -8.30 34.20
CA GLY A 282 2.62 -8.09 33.14
C GLY A 282 2.09 -7.27 31.99
N THR A 283 0.85 -7.53 31.54
CA THR A 283 0.18 -6.80 30.46
C THR A 283 -0.06 -5.33 30.86
N THR A 284 -0.48 -5.08 32.10
CA THR A 284 -0.74 -3.71 32.59
C THR A 284 0.55 -2.88 32.59
N VAL A 285 1.63 -3.44 33.16
CA VAL A 285 2.94 -2.76 33.17
C VAL A 285 3.45 -2.50 31.76
N ALA A 286 3.35 -3.49 30.88
CA ALA A 286 3.80 -3.37 29.50
C ALA A 286 2.99 -2.33 28.70
N ILE A 287 1.67 -2.21 28.92
CA ILE A 287 0.86 -1.16 28.27
C ILE A 287 1.27 0.23 28.77
N ILE A 288 1.52 0.40 30.07
CA ILE A 288 1.94 1.69 30.64
C ILE A 288 3.30 2.11 30.06
N ALA A 289 4.29 1.21 30.09
CA ALA A 289 5.62 1.47 29.55
C ALA A 289 5.61 1.67 28.02
N GLY A 290 4.85 0.85 27.31
CA GLY A 290 4.73 0.90 25.85
C GLY A 290 4.13 2.21 25.32
N ARG A 291 3.20 2.83 26.03
CA ARG A 291 2.62 4.13 25.63
C ARG A 291 3.68 5.23 25.51
N GLN A 292 4.61 5.30 26.45
CA GLN A 292 5.69 6.30 26.43
C GLN A 292 6.67 5.98 25.29
N MET A 293 7.03 4.72 25.12
CA MET A 293 7.92 4.27 24.06
C MET A 293 7.38 4.59 22.65
N ILE A 294 6.08 4.37 22.41
CA ILE A 294 5.43 4.71 21.13
C ILE A 294 5.63 6.18 20.79
N LYS A 295 5.46 7.08 21.78
CA LYS A 295 5.65 8.52 21.55
C LYS A 295 7.10 8.85 21.20
N ILE A 296 8.06 8.30 21.95
CA ILE A 296 9.50 8.54 21.71
C ILE A 296 9.91 7.99 20.34
N ASN A 297 9.44 6.81 19.98
CA ASN A 297 9.72 6.19 18.69
C ASN A 297 9.10 6.98 17.50
N TYR A 298 7.89 7.52 17.69
CA TYR A 298 7.28 8.41 16.70
C TYR A 298 8.11 9.68 16.47
N ASP A 299 8.55 10.31 17.57
CA ASP A 299 9.43 11.49 17.49
C ASP A 299 10.76 11.13 16.84
N GLN A 300 11.33 9.93 17.10
CA GLN A 300 12.55 9.45 16.45
C GLN A 300 12.39 9.35 14.94
N LEU A 301 11.33 8.70 14.47
CA LEU A 301 11.07 8.56 13.03
C LEU A 301 10.93 9.93 12.35
N ARG A 302 10.28 10.89 13.00
CA ARG A 302 10.16 12.26 12.49
C ARG A 302 11.52 12.95 12.39
N LEU A 303 12.34 12.90 13.44
CA LEU A 303 13.64 13.54 13.50
C LEU A 303 14.63 12.93 12.50
N GLU A 304 14.59 11.61 12.29
CA GLU A 304 15.35 10.92 11.25
C GLU A 304 14.90 11.35 9.84
N ALA A 305 13.59 11.52 9.63
CA ALA A 305 13.06 12.02 8.36
C ALA A 305 13.52 13.49 8.12
N ASP A 306 13.50 14.33 9.14
CA ASP A 306 13.98 15.71 9.06
C ASP A 306 15.49 15.79 8.73
N PHE A 307 16.29 14.92 9.34
CA PHE A 307 17.72 14.80 9.03
C PHE A 307 17.93 14.33 7.58
N ARG A 308 17.26 13.29 7.14
CA ARG A 308 17.31 12.78 5.76
C ARG A 308 16.88 13.84 4.76
N TYR A 309 15.81 14.58 5.05
CA TYR A 309 15.35 15.70 4.21
C TYR A 309 16.43 16.76 4.05
N GLY A 310 17.15 17.12 5.14
CA GLY A 310 18.29 18.03 5.08
C GLY A 310 19.37 17.55 4.10
N MET A 311 19.74 16.26 4.18
CA MET A 311 20.74 15.65 3.26
C MET A 311 20.26 15.63 1.79
N VAL A 312 18.99 15.32 1.57
CA VAL A 312 18.39 15.33 0.21
C VAL A 312 18.37 16.77 -0.35
N HIS A 313 18.08 17.77 0.50
CA HIS A 313 18.11 19.16 0.10
C HIS A 313 19.51 19.60 -0.36
N VAL A 314 20.55 19.27 0.42
CA VAL A 314 21.94 19.53 0.03
C VAL A 314 22.29 18.84 -1.29
N ARG A 315 21.95 17.57 -1.46
CA ARG A 315 22.21 16.83 -2.71
C ARG A 315 21.56 17.47 -3.92
N ASN A 316 20.29 17.86 -3.78
CA ASN A 316 19.52 18.40 -4.90
C ASN A 316 19.93 19.84 -5.27
N ASN A 317 20.62 20.56 -4.38
CA ASN A 317 21.10 21.93 -4.59
C ASN A 317 22.65 22.03 -4.54
N ALA A 318 23.34 20.91 -4.77
CA ALA A 318 24.79 20.82 -4.59
C ALA A 318 25.56 21.87 -5.41
N GLU A 319 25.18 22.11 -6.66
CA GLU A 319 25.81 23.12 -7.52
C GLU A 319 25.60 24.54 -6.98
N SER A 320 24.38 24.87 -6.58
CA SER A 320 24.07 26.19 -5.99
C SER A 320 24.83 26.43 -4.69
N ILE A 321 24.88 25.42 -3.81
CA ILE A 321 25.64 25.50 -2.55
C ILE A 321 27.12 25.73 -2.81
N ALA A 322 27.69 24.99 -3.79
CA ALA A 322 29.10 25.17 -4.19
C ALA A 322 29.37 26.56 -4.78
N PHE A 323 28.49 27.11 -5.61
CA PHE A 323 28.62 28.47 -6.12
C PHE A 323 28.59 29.54 -5.03
N TYR A 324 27.70 29.37 -4.05
CA TYR A 324 27.60 30.30 -2.91
C TYR A 324 28.62 30.04 -1.81
N ARG A 325 29.41 28.94 -1.88
CA ARG A 325 30.36 28.50 -0.85
C ARG A 325 29.69 28.34 0.52
N GLY A 326 28.47 27.74 0.50
CA GLY A 326 27.61 27.62 1.65
C GLY A 326 27.86 26.37 2.54
N GLU A 327 28.92 25.59 2.27
CA GLU A 327 29.16 24.27 2.89
C GLU A 327 29.15 24.31 4.42
N GLY A 328 29.75 25.35 5.01
CA GLY A 328 29.85 25.50 6.47
C GLY A 328 28.48 25.70 7.14
N LEU A 329 27.60 26.49 6.52
CA LEU A 329 26.25 26.73 7.02
C LEU A 329 25.38 25.47 6.89
N GLU A 330 25.41 24.83 5.74
CA GLU A 330 24.67 23.59 5.50
C GLU A 330 25.12 22.47 6.42
N GLN A 331 26.44 22.28 6.62
CA GLN A 331 26.99 21.34 7.58
C GLN A 331 26.50 21.58 9.00
N GLN A 332 26.45 22.84 9.42
CA GLN A 332 25.95 23.21 10.76
C GLN A 332 24.46 22.89 10.90
N GLN A 333 23.63 23.22 9.89
CA GLN A 333 22.18 22.97 9.94
C GLN A 333 21.88 21.48 9.96
N VAL A 334 22.50 20.71 9.09
CA VAL A 334 22.32 19.25 9.02
C VAL A 334 22.85 18.59 10.29
N GLY A 335 24.00 19.06 10.81
CA GLY A 335 24.56 18.59 12.06
C GLY A 335 23.65 18.84 13.27
N GLN A 336 22.96 19.98 13.34
CA GLN A 336 21.98 20.25 14.40
C GLN A 336 20.77 19.30 14.33
N ARG A 337 20.28 19.00 13.13
CA ARG A 337 19.20 18.01 12.94
C ARG A 337 19.64 16.62 13.42
N LEU A 338 20.86 16.20 13.07
CA LEU A 338 21.44 14.95 13.55
C LEU A 338 21.53 14.92 15.08
N LEU A 339 22.08 15.97 15.71
CA LEU A 339 22.21 16.04 17.17
C LEU A 339 20.84 15.95 17.87
N THR A 340 19.80 16.53 17.28
CA THR A 340 18.44 16.44 17.82
C THR A 340 17.90 15.02 17.75
N ALA A 341 18.13 14.31 16.61
CA ALA A 341 17.77 12.90 16.45
C ALA A 341 18.52 12.01 17.46
N ILE A 342 19.84 12.23 17.63
CA ILE A 342 20.68 11.47 18.59
C ILE A 342 20.19 11.65 20.03
N ARG A 343 19.86 12.88 20.45
CA ARG A 343 19.33 13.13 21.81
C ARG A 343 18.03 12.38 22.08
N ASN A 344 17.14 12.32 21.10
CA ASN A 344 15.90 11.55 21.24
C ASN A 344 16.18 10.05 21.24
N PHE A 345 17.18 9.60 20.44
CA PHE A 345 17.60 8.19 20.42
C PHE A 345 18.20 7.74 21.75
N ASP A 346 18.99 8.58 22.44
CA ASP A 346 19.47 8.32 23.79
C ASP A 346 18.31 8.09 24.77
N LEU A 347 17.26 8.92 24.68
CA LEU A 347 16.05 8.73 25.49
C LEU A 347 15.35 7.41 25.15
N LEU A 348 15.30 7.05 23.88
CA LEU A 348 14.73 5.78 23.42
C LEU A 348 15.52 4.58 23.99
N ILE A 349 16.85 4.62 23.97
CA ILE A 349 17.72 3.59 24.56
C ILE A 349 17.43 3.40 26.06
N ILE A 350 17.29 4.49 26.81
CA ILE A 350 16.97 4.41 28.24
C ILE A 350 15.62 3.71 28.47
N TRP A 351 14.59 4.13 27.75
CA TRP A 351 13.26 3.53 27.88
C TRP A 351 13.24 2.07 27.42
N GLN A 352 13.93 1.74 26.32
CA GLN A 352 14.08 0.37 25.85
C GLN A 352 14.76 -0.50 26.93
N SER A 353 15.86 -0.02 27.51
CA SER A 353 16.59 -0.74 28.55
C SER A 353 15.74 -0.98 29.80
N LEU A 354 14.89 -0.03 30.20
CA LEU A 354 13.96 -0.23 31.33
C LEU A 354 12.89 -1.28 31.01
N ILE A 355 12.36 -1.26 29.78
CA ILE A 355 11.39 -2.27 29.32
C ILE A 355 12.05 -3.65 29.24
N ASP A 356 13.27 -3.74 28.72
CA ASP A 356 14.03 -4.98 28.62
C ASP A 356 14.34 -5.56 30.00
N LEU A 357 14.72 -4.72 30.96
CA LEU A 357 14.93 -5.13 32.36
C LEU A 357 13.67 -5.75 32.96
N PHE A 358 12.52 -5.08 32.76
CA PHE A 358 11.23 -5.62 33.22
C PHE A 358 10.89 -6.93 32.51
N GLN A 359 11.02 -7.00 31.19
CA GLN A 359 10.68 -8.18 30.41
C GLN A 359 11.58 -9.39 30.76
N LEU A 360 12.88 -9.16 30.90
CA LEU A 360 13.81 -10.22 31.34
C LEU A 360 13.45 -10.75 32.73
N GLY A 361 13.25 -9.85 33.71
CA GLY A 361 12.81 -10.22 35.03
C GLY A 361 11.49 -11.01 35.01
N TYR A 362 10.50 -10.48 34.31
CA TYR A 362 9.20 -11.12 34.15
C TYR A 362 9.32 -12.53 33.52
N ASN A 363 10.12 -12.70 32.46
CA ASN A 363 10.35 -13.98 31.81
C ASN A 363 11.08 -14.99 32.72
N TYR A 364 12.01 -14.53 33.57
CA TYR A 364 12.66 -15.42 34.56
C TYR A 364 11.68 -15.87 35.63
N PHE A 365 10.87 -14.96 36.17
CA PHE A 365 9.84 -15.32 37.16
C PHE A 365 8.79 -16.27 36.57
N THR A 366 8.46 -16.16 35.29
CA THR A 366 7.57 -17.11 34.59
C THR A 366 8.00 -18.58 34.76
N ARG A 367 9.30 -18.84 34.84
CA ARG A 367 9.81 -20.21 35.03
C ARG A 367 9.64 -20.72 36.47
N ILE A 368 9.64 -19.82 37.46
CA ILE A 368 9.58 -20.14 38.86
C ILE A 368 8.13 -20.33 39.33
N VAL A 369 7.21 -19.50 38.91
CA VAL A 369 5.80 -19.49 39.36
C VAL A 369 5.10 -20.85 39.27
N PRO A 370 5.18 -21.59 38.13
CA PRO A 370 4.57 -22.94 38.06
C PRO A 370 5.11 -23.91 39.10
N TYR A 371 6.44 -23.88 39.35
CA TYR A 371 7.07 -24.72 40.36
C TYR A 371 6.60 -24.39 41.77
N MET A 372 6.47 -23.09 42.12
CA MET A 372 5.98 -22.68 43.44
C MET A 372 4.57 -23.19 43.73
N ILE A 373 3.71 -23.30 42.71
CA ILE A 373 2.32 -23.72 42.89
C ILE A 373 2.16 -25.25 42.78
N VAL A 374 2.95 -25.93 41.90
CA VAL A 374 2.84 -27.39 41.68
C VAL A 374 3.61 -28.19 42.72
N ALA A 375 4.72 -27.67 43.27
CA ALA A 375 5.54 -28.43 44.23
C ALA A 375 4.77 -28.88 45.51
N PRO A 376 3.94 -28.04 46.15
CA PRO A 376 3.12 -28.53 47.28
C PRO A 376 2.19 -29.68 46.92
N LEU A 377 1.60 -29.65 45.70
CA LEU A 377 0.72 -30.72 45.20
C LEU A 377 1.49 -32.01 44.95
N TYR A 378 2.71 -31.93 44.43
CA TYR A 378 3.59 -33.08 44.27
C TYR A 378 4.03 -33.68 45.58
N PHE A 379 4.45 -32.85 46.53
CA PHE A 379 4.85 -33.35 47.87
C PHE A 379 3.68 -33.93 48.67
N ALA A 380 2.44 -33.49 48.39
CA ALA A 380 1.22 -34.07 48.94
C ALA A 380 0.82 -35.41 48.24
N GLY A 381 1.47 -35.77 47.12
CA GLY A 381 1.14 -36.97 46.34
C GLY A 381 -0.05 -36.80 45.37
N ASP A 382 -0.55 -35.57 45.21
CA ASP A 382 -1.73 -35.28 44.37
C ASP A 382 -1.39 -35.25 42.87
N THR A 383 -0.10 -35.12 42.51
CA THR A 383 0.35 -35.02 41.12
C THR A 383 1.66 -35.78 40.89
N ASP A 384 1.92 -36.17 39.62
CA ASP A 384 3.15 -36.84 39.22
C ASP A 384 4.27 -35.84 38.89
N PHE A 385 5.53 -36.34 38.85
CA PHE A 385 6.73 -35.51 38.57
C PHE A 385 6.67 -34.79 37.20
N GLY A 386 6.20 -35.47 36.16
CA GLY A 386 6.09 -34.90 34.82
C GLY A 386 5.10 -33.73 34.72
N THR A 387 4.18 -33.59 35.69
CA THR A 387 3.25 -32.47 35.79
C THR A 387 3.97 -31.13 35.95
N PHE A 388 5.17 -31.09 36.58
CA PHE A 388 5.98 -29.87 36.63
C PHE A 388 6.31 -29.35 35.23
N SER A 389 6.84 -30.23 34.38
CA SER A 389 7.23 -29.88 33.02
C SER A 389 6.02 -29.48 32.18
N GLN A 390 4.91 -30.22 32.31
CA GLN A 390 3.67 -29.91 31.61
C GLN A 390 3.10 -28.55 32.04
N ALA A 391 3.09 -28.27 33.34
CA ALA A 391 2.64 -26.99 33.89
C ALA A 391 3.50 -25.82 33.42
N ALA A 392 4.83 -26.00 33.42
CA ALA A 392 5.76 -24.98 32.95
C ALA A 392 5.58 -24.66 31.45
N ILE A 393 5.44 -25.69 30.61
CA ILE A 393 5.17 -25.54 29.18
C ILE A 393 3.82 -24.81 28.97
N ALA A 394 2.75 -25.30 29.62
CA ALA A 394 1.41 -24.75 29.48
C ALA A 394 1.34 -23.30 29.96
N PHE A 395 1.98 -22.99 31.10
CA PHE A 395 2.06 -21.63 31.64
C PHE A 395 2.76 -20.68 30.66
N GLY A 396 3.90 -21.08 30.09
CA GLY A 396 4.65 -20.32 29.10
C GLY A 396 3.85 -20.05 27.81
N GLN A 397 3.12 -21.06 27.32
CA GLN A 397 2.27 -20.95 26.12
C GLN A 397 1.11 -19.96 26.33
N VAL A 398 0.41 -20.07 27.48
CA VAL A 398 -0.70 -19.15 27.79
C VAL A 398 -0.18 -17.72 28.00
N LEU A 399 0.96 -17.54 28.66
CA LEU A 399 1.56 -16.24 28.86
C LEU A 399 1.94 -15.60 27.52
N THR A 400 2.56 -16.36 26.63
CA THR A 400 2.91 -15.88 25.27
C THR A 400 1.67 -15.45 24.51
N ALA A 401 0.59 -16.22 24.58
CA ALA A 401 -0.67 -15.89 23.92
C ALA A 401 -1.32 -14.62 24.50
N LEU A 402 -1.32 -14.44 25.82
CA LEU A 402 -1.84 -13.24 26.48
C LEU A 402 -0.97 -12.00 26.20
N SER A 403 0.34 -12.18 26.02
CA SER A 403 1.27 -11.09 25.71
C SER A 403 1.27 -10.68 24.23
N LEU A 404 0.44 -11.29 23.37
CA LEU A 404 0.39 -10.97 21.94
C LEU A 404 0.16 -9.49 21.69
N ILE A 405 -0.85 -8.90 22.34
CA ILE A 405 -1.21 -7.47 22.14
C ILE A 405 -0.05 -6.58 22.53
N THR A 406 0.62 -6.88 23.63
CA THR A 406 1.76 -6.11 24.14
C THR A 406 2.95 -6.19 23.19
N ASN A 407 3.27 -7.38 22.71
CA ASN A 407 4.40 -7.63 21.82
C ASN A 407 4.18 -7.10 20.40
N ARG A 408 2.94 -6.79 20.01
CA ARG A 408 2.56 -6.36 18.67
C ARG A 408 1.97 -4.95 18.61
N ILE A 409 2.07 -4.18 19.70
CA ILE A 409 1.40 -2.87 19.81
C ILE A 409 1.83 -1.88 18.72
N GLU A 410 3.11 -1.89 18.34
CA GLU A 410 3.63 -1.06 17.25
C GLU A 410 3.06 -1.48 15.89
N GLN A 411 3.02 -2.79 15.62
CA GLN A 411 2.44 -3.33 14.39
C GLN A 411 0.94 -3.06 14.29
N ILE A 412 0.22 -3.10 15.41
CA ILE A 412 -1.20 -2.75 15.49
C ILE A 412 -1.39 -1.25 15.17
N ALA A 413 -0.51 -0.39 15.67
CA ALA A 413 -0.54 1.04 15.38
C ALA A 413 -0.25 1.33 13.90
N GLU A 414 0.78 0.71 13.34
CA GLU A 414 1.11 0.79 11.92
C GLU A 414 -0.03 0.27 11.03
N PHE A 415 -0.63 -0.85 11.41
CA PHE A 415 -1.78 -1.44 10.73
C PHE A 415 -2.96 -0.48 10.64
N ALA A 416 -3.36 0.13 11.75
CA ALA A 416 -4.49 1.06 11.73
C ALA A 416 -4.15 2.36 10.97
N ALA A 417 -2.90 2.83 11.04
CA ALA A 417 -2.45 3.95 10.22
C ALA A 417 -2.54 3.61 8.73
N SER A 418 -2.08 2.42 8.31
CA SER A 418 -2.16 1.95 6.93
C SER A 418 -3.60 1.83 6.44
N ILE A 419 -4.52 1.29 7.27
CA ILE A 419 -5.96 1.22 6.94
C ILE A 419 -6.53 2.62 6.69
N ASN A 420 -6.24 3.58 7.58
CA ASN A 420 -6.76 4.93 7.45
C ASN A 420 -6.23 5.62 6.20
N ARG A 421 -4.93 5.49 5.92
CA ARG A 421 -4.30 6.08 4.74
C ARG A 421 -4.83 5.46 3.45
N LEU A 422 -4.84 4.12 3.36
CA LEU A 422 -5.37 3.42 2.18
C LEU A 422 -6.86 3.64 2.01
N GLY A 423 -7.64 3.70 3.11
CA GLY A 423 -9.07 3.98 3.06
C GLY A 423 -9.37 5.38 2.53
N ALA A 424 -8.67 6.40 3.02
CA ALA A 424 -8.80 7.77 2.52
C ALA A 424 -8.39 7.86 1.04
N PHE A 425 -7.32 7.17 0.66
CA PHE A 425 -6.87 7.12 -0.73
C PHE A 425 -7.89 6.41 -1.64
N TYR A 426 -8.45 5.28 -1.19
CA TYR A 426 -9.48 4.55 -1.91
C TYR A 426 -10.75 5.36 -2.10
N GLU A 427 -11.27 5.97 -1.01
CA GLU A 427 -12.44 6.85 -1.03
C GLU A 427 -12.26 8.02 -1.99
N ARG A 428 -11.04 8.57 -2.06
CA ARG A 428 -10.72 9.68 -2.95
C ARG A 428 -10.63 9.27 -4.43
N MET A 429 -10.13 8.08 -4.73
CA MET A 429 -10.10 7.57 -6.11
C MET A 429 -11.49 7.18 -6.62
N ASP A 430 -12.43 6.83 -5.75
CA ASP A 430 -13.81 6.52 -6.15
C ASP A 430 -14.59 7.77 -6.61
N ASP A 431 -14.29 8.93 -6.05
CA ASP A 431 -14.79 10.23 -6.52
C ASP A 431 -13.70 11.31 -6.42
N PRO A 432 -12.75 11.33 -7.40
CA PRO A 432 -11.64 12.28 -7.39
C PRO A 432 -12.12 13.75 -7.40
N ALA A 433 -13.23 14.01 -8.06
CA ALA A 433 -13.82 15.34 -8.20
C ALA A 433 -14.77 15.75 -7.06
N ALA A 434 -15.09 14.86 -6.12
CA ALA A 434 -16.09 15.13 -5.06
C ALA A 434 -15.88 16.44 -4.28
N PRO A 435 -14.65 16.83 -3.86
CA PRO A 435 -14.42 18.11 -3.20
C PRO A 435 -14.57 19.31 -4.14
N GLN A 436 -14.21 19.15 -5.40
CA GLN A 436 -14.35 20.21 -6.39
C GLN A 436 -15.83 20.46 -6.72
N LYS A 437 -16.61 19.40 -6.96
CA LYS A 437 -18.08 19.50 -7.19
C LYS A 437 -18.84 20.16 -6.04
N ARG A 438 -18.35 19.99 -4.81
CA ARG A 438 -18.98 20.65 -3.64
C ARG A 438 -18.59 22.13 -3.48
N LYS A 439 -17.45 22.55 -4.03
CA LYS A 439 -16.95 23.93 -3.95
C LYS A 439 -17.29 24.77 -5.17
N HIS A 440 -17.47 24.16 -6.33
CA HIS A 440 -17.67 24.88 -7.58
C HIS A 440 -19.14 24.80 -8.01
N GLN A 441 -19.81 25.93 -8.02
CA GLN A 441 -21.16 26.09 -8.60
C GLN A 441 -21.11 26.15 -10.14
N HIS A 442 -19.91 26.23 -10.71
CA HIS A 442 -19.68 26.46 -12.13
C HIS A 442 -18.63 25.52 -12.67
N GLU A 443 -18.95 24.77 -13.72
CA GLU A 443 -18.06 23.84 -14.40
C GLU A 443 -18.07 24.14 -15.90
N ILE A 444 -16.86 24.17 -16.52
CA ILE A 444 -16.72 24.35 -17.96
C ILE A 444 -17.26 23.12 -18.69
N GLU A 445 -18.25 23.32 -19.55
CA GLU A 445 -18.78 22.24 -20.38
C GLU A 445 -17.89 21.99 -21.59
N THR A 446 -17.45 20.73 -21.78
CA THR A 446 -16.65 20.35 -22.95
C THR A 446 -17.43 19.39 -23.83
N VAL A 447 -17.54 19.73 -25.13
CA VAL A 447 -18.27 18.93 -26.12
C VAL A 447 -17.32 18.55 -27.24
N VAL A 448 -17.42 17.31 -27.74
CA VAL A 448 -16.66 16.88 -28.91
C VAL A 448 -17.28 17.46 -30.18
N ALA A 449 -16.45 18.16 -30.94
CA ALA A 449 -16.85 18.84 -32.20
C ALA A 449 -15.69 18.78 -33.20
N PRO A 450 -15.95 18.95 -34.52
CA PRO A 450 -14.89 18.89 -35.52
C PRO A 450 -13.86 20.03 -35.45
N GLN A 451 -14.22 21.13 -34.77
CA GLN A 451 -13.38 22.34 -34.70
C GLN A 451 -13.28 22.82 -33.24
N LEU A 452 -12.14 23.45 -32.92
CA LEU A 452 -11.93 24.05 -31.61
C LEU A 452 -12.62 25.41 -31.54
N SER A 453 -13.60 25.57 -30.65
CA SER A 453 -14.24 26.84 -30.34
C SER A 453 -14.46 27.01 -28.84
N LEU A 454 -14.29 28.25 -28.41
CA LEU A 454 -14.49 28.69 -27.03
C LEU A 454 -15.67 29.66 -27.05
N ASN A 455 -16.71 29.39 -26.23
CA ASN A 455 -17.93 30.20 -26.19
C ASN A 455 -18.17 30.72 -24.77
N ASN A 456 -18.04 32.01 -24.56
CA ASN A 456 -18.19 32.70 -23.27
C ASN A 456 -17.39 32.02 -22.15
N LEU A 457 -16.17 31.57 -22.47
CA LEU A 457 -15.33 30.84 -21.56
C LEU A 457 -14.75 31.75 -20.47
N THR A 458 -15.03 31.44 -19.23
CA THR A 458 -14.42 32.05 -18.06
C THR A 458 -13.65 31.01 -17.29
N VAL A 459 -12.39 31.24 -17.01
CA VAL A 459 -11.49 30.31 -16.32
C VAL A 459 -11.11 30.89 -14.96
N PHE A 460 -11.36 30.10 -13.87
CA PHE A 460 -10.98 30.50 -12.51
C PHE A 460 -9.72 29.73 -12.04
N THR A 461 -9.05 30.23 -11.02
CA THR A 461 -8.03 29.46 -10.29
C THR A 461 -8.66 28.24 -9.59
N PRO A 462 -7.89 27.18 -9.22
CA PRO A 462 -8.44 25.99 -8.55
C PRO A 462 -9.23 26.30 -7.28
N ASN A 463 -8.87 27.40 -6.59
CA ASN A 463 -9.57 27.84 -5.36
C ASN A 463 -10.77 28.75 -5.63
N SER A 464 -11.08 29.06 -6.89
CA SER A 464 -12.09 30.06 -7.30
C SER A 464 -11.85 31.47 -6.71
N GLU A 465 -10.62 31.80 -6.34
CA GLU A 465 -10.27 33.10 -5.72
C GLU A 465 -10.01 34.17 -6.76
N GLN A 466 -9.58 33.77 -7.96
CA GLN A 466 -9.27 34.71 -9.03
C GLN A 466 -9.82 34.24 -10.37
N THR A 467 -10.34 35.18 -11.15
CA THR A 467 -10.66 34.98 -12.57
C THR A 467 -9.39 35.19 -13.39
N LEU A 468 -9.04 34.21 -14.21
CA LEU A 468 -7.85 34.28 -15.09
C LEU A 468 -8.21 34.79 -16.47
N VAL A 469 -9.34 34.36 -17.02
CA VAL A 469 -9.86 34.79 -18.33
C VAL A 469 -11.37 34.92 -18.17
N GLU A 470 -11.95 36.01 -18.71
CA GLU A 470 -13.37 36.28 -18.57
C GLU A 470 -14.05 36.38 -19.94
N ASN A 471 -15.16 35.63 -20.13
CA ASN A 471 -16.05 35.67 -21.30
C ASN A 471 -15.33 35.53 -22.66
N LEU A 472 -14.27 34.71 -22.74
CA LEU A 472 -13.52 34.47 -23.97
C LEU A 472 -14.36 33.72 -24.98
N SER A 473 -14.57 34.37 -26.17
CA SER A 473 -15.21 33.73 -27.30
C SER A 473 -14.26 33.77 -28.50
N LEU A 474 -13.86 32.58 -28.99
CA LEU A 474 -12.88 32.41 -30.05
C LEU A 474 -13.15 31.14 -30.83
N GLN A 475 -13.17 31.23 -32.16
CA GLN A 475 -13.23 30.08 -33.06
C GLN A 475 -11.88 29.91 -33.76
N ILE A 476 -11.39 28.69 -33.79
CA ILE A 476 -10.13 28.34 -34.45
C ILE A 476 -10.46 27.46 -35.66
N GLU A 477 -10.21 28.03 -36.84
CA GLU A 477 -10.46 27.35 -38.13
C GLU A 477 -9.35 26.34 -38.46
N PRO A 478 -9.60 25.36 -39.37
CA PRO A 478 -8.64 24.33 -39.74
C PRO A 478 -7.30 24.82 -40.32
N SER A 479 -7.23 26.09 -40.74
CA SER A 479 -5.99 26.71 -41.24
C SER A 479 -5.34 27.69 -40.27
N ASP A 480 -5.95 27.86 -39.09
CA ASP A 480 -5.48 28.87 -38.12
C ASP A 480 -4.21 28.43 -37.38
N ARG A 481 -3.36 29.43 -37.17
CA ARG A 481 -2.13 29.34 -36.40
C ARG A 481 -2.18 30.42 -35.34
N LEU A 482 -2.57 30.04 -34.11
CA LEU A 482 -2.84 30.98 -33.04
C LEU A 482 -1.66 31.09 -32.08
N LEU A 483 -1.18 32.31 -31.84
CA LEU A 483 -0.22 32.60 -30.77
C LEU A 483 -0.94 33.21 -29.57
N VAL A 484 -0.76 32.64 -28.39
CA VAL A 484 -1.28 33.20 -27.13
C VAL A 484 -0.13 33.87 -26.39
N VAL A 485 -0.30 35.16 -26.15
CA VAL A 485 0.70 36.04 -25.50
C VAL A 485 0.11 36.70 -24.25
N GLY A 486 0.95 37.30 -23.43
CA GLY A 486 0.54 38.04 -22.22
C GLY A 486 1.56 37.92 -21.10
N ALA A 487 1.42 38.70 -20.05
CA ALA A 487 2.32 38.69 -18.89
C ALA A 487 2.39 37.32 -18.21
N SER A 488 3.44 37.06 -17.43
CA SER A 488 3.52 35.86 -16.63
C SER A 488 2.38 35.84 -15.60
N GLY A 489 1.72 34.71 -15.45
CA GLY A 489 0.59 34.53 -14.49
C GLY A 489 -0.79 34.97 -15.01
N CYS A 490 -0.94 35.51 -16.24
CA CYS A 490 -2.24 35.94 -16.78
C CYS A 490 -3.16 34.78 -17.25
N GLY A 491 -2.80 33.50 -17.02
CA GLY A 491 -3.69 32.36 -17.32
C GLY A 491 -3.44 31.62 -18.63
N LYS A 492 -2.34 31.90 -19.39
CA LYS A 492 -2.03 31.26 -20.68
C LYS A 492 -2.03 29.72 -20.60
N SER A 493 -1.23 29.16 -19.74
CA SER A 493 -1.16 27.69 -19.52
C SER A 493 -2.45 27.12 -18.91
N SER A 494 -3.17 27.93 -18.12
CA SER A 494 -4.48 27.54 -17.57
C SER A 494 -5.54 27.43 -18.67
N LEU A 495 -5.50 28.28 -19.66
CA LEU A 495 -6.36 28.19 -20.85
C LEU A 495 -6.08 26.89 -21.62
N LEU A 496 -4.80 26.54 -21.88
CA LEU A 496 -4.46 25.26 -22.52
C LEU A 496 -4.92 24.08 -21.70
N ARG A 497 -4.78 24.12 -20.37
CA ARG A 497 -5.27 23.07 -19.48
C ARG A 497 -6.79 22.93 -19.50
N ALA A 498 -7.53 24.05 -19.60
CA ALA A 498 -8.98 24.03 -19.77
C ALA A 498 -9.37 23.36 -21.10
N ILE A 499 -8.71 23.73 -22.21
CA ILE A 499 -8.92 23.08 -23.51
C ILE A 499 -8.60 21.58 -23.47
N ALA A 500 -7.56 21.17 -22.76
CA ALA A 500 -7.20 19.77 -22.57
C ALA A 500 -8.22 18.99 -21.69
N GLY A 501 -9.13 19.70 -21.01
CA GLY A 501 -10.05 19.10 -20.03
C GLY A 501 -9.36 18.69 -18.73
N LEU A 502 -8.20 19.27 -18.44
CA LEU A 502 -7.47 19.11 -17.18
C LEU A 502 -7.88 20.14 -16.12
N TRP A 503 -8.59 21.18 -16.53
CA TRP A 503 -9.03 22.28 -15.69
C TRP A 503 -10.50 22.57 -15.97
N THR A 504 -11.35 22.23 -15.03
CA THR A 504 -12.81 22.29 -15.19
C THR A 504 -13.46 23.46 -14.46
N ASN A 505 -12.66 24.19 -13.64
CA ASN A 505 -13.18 25.26 -12.81
C ASN A 505 -13.38 26.54 -13.63
N GLY A 506 -14.63 26.86 -13.93
CA GLY A 506 -14.98 28.01 -14.77
C GLY A 506 -16.44 27.99 -15.23
N GLN A 507 -16.72 28.73 -16.29
CA GLN A 507 -18.05 28.80 -16.92
C GLN A 507 -17.88 28.85 -18.44
N GLY A 508 -18.93 28.51 -19.16
CA GLY A 508 -18.95 28.54 -20.63
C GLY A 508 -18.70 27.19 -21.26
N HIS A 509 -18.50 27.19 -22.58
CA HIS A 509 -18.45 25.95 -23.34
C HIS A 509 -17.16 25.88 -24.17
N ILE A 510 -16.52 24.70 -24.15
CA ILE A 510 -15.41 24.36 -25.05
C ILE A 510 -15.90 23.26 -25.99
N ALA A 511 -16.01 23.58 -27.28
CA ALA A 511 -16.18 22.58 -28.31
C ALA A 511 -14.81 22.28 -28.93
N ARG A 512 -14.37 21.02 -28.96
CA ARG A 512 -13.06 20.61 -29.45
C ARG A 512 -13.10 19.22 -30.09
N PRO A 513 -12.14 18.88 -30.96
CA PRO A 513 -11.96 17.53 -31.46
C PRO A 513 -11.75 16.51 -30.36
N ASP A 514 -11.85 15.22 -30.71
CA ASP A 514 -11.50 14.18 -29.77
C ASP A 514 -10.07 14.40 -29.26
N ILE A 515 -9.86 14.13 -27.97
CA ILE A 515 -8.55 14.35 -27.33
C ILE A 515 -7.43 13.53 -27.99
N ASN A 516 -7.77 12.41 -28.62
CA ASN A 516 -6.83 11.56 -29.36
C ASN A 516 -6.36 12.19 -30.69
N GLU A 517 -7.07 13.19 -31.20
CA GLU A 517 -6.67 13.97 -32.39
C GLU A 517 -5.83 15.19 -32.02
N MET A 518 -5.64 15.45 -30.72
CA MET A 518 -4.92 16.59 -30.19
C MET A 518 -3.66 16.12 -29.45
N LEU A 519 -2.52 16.79 -29.69
CA LEU A 519 -1.30 16.55 -28.92
C LEU A 519 -0.91 17.82 -28.16
N PHE A 520 -0.67 17.66 -26.85
CA PHE A 520 -0.25 18.75 -25.97
C PHE A 520 1.23 18.62 -25.65
N LEU A 521 2.00 19.66 -25.94
CA LEU A 521 3.41 19.79 -25.64
C LEU A 521 3.60 20.76 -24.47
N PRO A 522 3.93 20.29 -23.28
CA PRO A 522 4.20 21.15 -22.13
C PRO A 522 5.59 21.82 -22.26
N GLN A 523 5.82 22.88 -21.49
CA GLN A 523 7.09 23.61 -21.41
C GLN A 523 8.28 22.68 -21.09
N ARG A 524 8.08 21.72 -20.17
CA ARG A 524 9.02 20.64 -19.89
C ARG A 524 8.44 19.32 -20.38
N PRO A 525 8.97 18.75 -21.46
CA PRO A 525 8.47 17.50 -22.00
C PRO A 525 8.65 16.36 -21.02
N TYR A 526 7.65 15.49 -20.97
CA TYR A 526 7.74 14.27 -20.19
C TYR A 526 8.67 13.26 -20.87
N MET A 527 9.64 12.74 -20.10
CA MET A 527 10.53 11.66 -20.51
C MET A 527 10.18 10.37 -19.75
N LEU A 528 9.93 9.30 -20.50
CA LEU A 528 9.64 7.98 -19.95
C LEU A 528 10.88 7.35 -19.32
N LEU A 529 10.67 6.48 -18.33
CA LEU A 529 11.68 5.54 -17.86
C LEU A 529 11.67 4.32 -18.80
N GLY A 530 12.36 4.40 -19.94
CA GLY A 530 12.30 3.40 -20.98
C GLY A 530 13.33 3.60 -22.08
N THR A 531 13.08 2.98 -23.23
CA THR A 531 13.97 3.01 -24.40
C THR A 531 13.79 4.28 -25.22
N LEU A 532 14.76 4.58 -26.12
CA LEU A 532 14.62 5.71 -27.08
C LEU A 532 13.41 5.50 -28.00
N ARG A 533 13.13 4.27 -28.39
CA ARG A 533 11.96 3.89 -29.18
C ARG A 533 10.67 4.31 -28.45
N GLU A 534 10.54 3.92 -27.19
CA GLU A 534 9.37 4.29 -26.36
C GLU A 534 9.25 5.80 -26.16
N GLN A 535 10.38 6.53 -26.06
CA GLN A 535 10.34 7.98 -26.03
C GLN A 535 9.67 8.57 -27.28
N LEU A 536 9.97 8.02 -28.44
CA LEU A 536 9.50 8.57 -29.73
C LEU A 536 8.03 8.22 -30.01
N ILE A 537 7.59 7.01 -29.68
CA ILE A 537 6.22 6.56 -29.97
C ILE A 537 5.18 6.99 -28.93
N TYR A 538 5.60 7.56 -27.79
CA TYR A 538 4.70 8.05 -26.75
C TYR A 538 3.81 9.20 -27.25
N PRO A 539 2.50 9.26 -26.91
CA PRO A 539 1.75 8.37 -26.00
C PRO A 539 1.16 7.12 -26.70
N TYR A 540 1.36 6.96 -27.97
CA TYR A 540 0.76 5.88 -28.77
C TYR A 540 1.74 4.71 -28.83
N ASN A 541 1.32 3.52 -28.38
CA ASN A 541 2.13 2.32 -28.46
C ASN A 541 2.00 1.67 -29.86
N ILE A 542 2.42 2.41 -30.90
CA ILE A 542 2.38 1.95 -32.30
C ILE A 542 3.81 1.60 -32.71
N ASP A 543 4.03 0.35 -33.10
CA ASP A 543 5.33 -0.09 -33.61
C ASP A 543 5.68 0.67 -34.89
N ARG A 544 6.90 1.21 -34.94
CA ARG A 544 7.42 1.96 -36.08
C ARG A 544 8.80 1.42 -36.47
N PRO A 545 9.06 1.23 -37.77
CA PRO A 545 10.40 0.84 -38.24
C PRO A 545 11.49 1.84 -37.85
N ASP A 546 12.69 1.34 -37.60
CA ASP A 546 13.85 2.16 -37.21
C ASP A 546 14.16 3.28 -38.24
N GLU A 547 13.92 3.03 -39.51
CA GLU A 547 14.07 4.02 -40.59
C GLU A 547 13.15 5.22 -40.36
N THR A 548 11.89 5.00 -40.01
CA THR A 548 10.90 6.03 -39.70
C THR A 548 11.31 6.83 -38.46
N LEU A 549 11.78 6.14 -37.40
CA LEU A 549 12.26 6.78 -36.18
C LEU A 549 13.51 7.61 -36.43
N THR A 550 14.45 7.07 -37.21
CA THR A 550 15.68 7.78 -37.62
C THR A 550 15.36 9.01 -38.45
N HIS A 551 14.40 8.91 -39.37
CA HIS A 551 13.96 10.04 -40.18
C HIS A 551 13.35 11.15 -39.29
N ALA A 552 12.47 10.79 -38.34
CA ALA A 552 11.88 11.75 -37.41
C ALA A 552 12.96 12.47 -36.57
N LEU A 553 13.96 11.72 -36.06
CA LEU A 553 15.07 12.30 -35.30
C LEU A 553 15.92 13.26 -36.15
N LYS A 554 16.19 12.91 -37.40
CA LYS A 554 16.96 13.79 -38.33
C LYS A 554 16.23 15.08 -38.58
N GLN A 555 14.92 15.04 -38.77
CA GLN A 555 14.10 16.27 -39.01
C GLN A 555 14.14 17.25 -37.82
N VAL A 556 14.34 16.75 -36.60
CA VAL A 556 14.43 17.60 -35.40
C VAL A 556 15.88 17.83 -34.95
N ASN A 557 16.86 17.61 -35.82
CA ASN A 557 18.30 17.72 -35.52
C ASN A 557 18.79 16.87 -34.32
N LEU A 558 18.29 15.64 -34.21
CA LEU A 558 18.66 14.66 -33.17
C LEU A 558 19.07 13.31 -33.79
N GLY A 559 19.49 13.30 -35.05
CA GLY A 559 19.85 12.07 -35.78
C GLY A 559 20.97 11.23 -35.15
N GLU A 560 21.84 11.85 -34.34
CA GLU A 560 22.96 11.21 -33.65
C GLU A 560 22.58 10.42 -32.39
N LEU A 561 21.37 10.62 -31.85
CA LEU A 561 20.99 9.99 -30.59
C LEU A 561 21.08 8.47 -30.58
N PRO A 562 20.61 7.73 -31.61
CA PRO A 562 20.73 6.27 -31.60
C PRO A 562 22.19 5.79 -31.54
N GLU A 563 23.10 6.42 -32.28
CA GLU A 563 24.53 6.08 -32.28
C GLU A 563 25.17 6.42 -30.93
N ARG A 564 24.86 7.58 -30.38
CA ARG A 564 25.40 8.09 -29.12
C ARG A 564 24.98 7.23 -27.92
N PHE A 565 23.77 6.68 -27.93
CA PHE A 565 23.21 5.96 -26.79
C PHE A 565 23.03 4.45 -27.03
N GLY A 566 23.62 3.89 -28.09
CA GLY A 566 23.69 2.43 -28.33
C GLY A 566 22.43 1.82 -28.95
N GLY A 567 21.65 2.59 -29.69
CA GLY A 567 20.46 2.14 -30.44
C GLY A 567 19.14 2.60 -29.87
N PHE A 568 18.06 2.17 -30.53
CA PHE A 568 16.71 2.55 -30.14
C PHE A 568 16.20 1.81 -28.88
N ASP A 569 16.71 0.64 -28.57
CA ASP A 569 16.17 -0.25 -27.54
C ASP A 569 16.98 -0.20 -26.22
N THR A 570 17.94 0.73 -26.11
CA THR A 570 18.68 0.97 -24.88
C THR A 570 17.91 1.84 -23.89
N ILE A 571 17.98 1.51 -22.60
CA ILE A 571 17.29 2.21 -21.52
C ILE A 571 18.26 3.20 -20.88
N HIS A 572 17.85 4.46 -20.82
CA HIS A 572 18.58 5.52 -20.12
C HIS A 572 17.62 6.40 -19.31
N ASP A 573 18.17 7.15 -18.35
CA ASP A 573 17.44 8.26 -17.73
C ASP A 573 17.49 9.48 -18.65
N TRP A 574 16.56 9.50 -19.61
CA TRP A 574 16.49 10.51 -20.66
C TRP A 574 16.32 11.93 -20.13
N LEU A 575 15.75 12.07 -18.94
CA LEU A 575 15.60 13.38 -18.28
C LEU A 575 16.95 13.96 -17.85
N SER A 576 17.88 13.11 -17.43
CA SER A 576 19.20 13.54 -16.95
C SER A 576 20.24 13.64 -18.06
N VAL A 577 20.14 12.81 -19.12
CA VAL A 577 21.17 12.76 -20.19
C VAL A 577 20.88 13.69 -21.36
N LEU A 578 19.64 14.15 -21.54
CA LEU A 578 19.25 15.12 -22.57
C LEU A 578 19.12 16.52 -22.00
N SER A 579 19.71 17.52 -22.68
CA SER A 579 19.43 18.93 -22.38
C SER A 579 17.93 19.27 -22.61
N LEU A 580 17.40 20.32 -21.96
CA LEU A 580 16.02 20.73 -22.13
C LEU A 580 15.68 20.99 -23.60
N GLY A 581 16.58 21.61 -24.36
CA GLY A 581 16.41 21.82 -25.81
C GLY A 581 16.35 20.52 -26.62
N GLN A 582 17.15 19.47 -26.24
CA GLN A 582 17.04 18.15 -26.85
C GLN A 582 15.72 17.46 -26.47
N GLN A 583 15.26 17.60 -25.23
CA GLN A 583 13.96 17.09 -24.79
C GLN A 583 12.81 17.75 -25.57
N GLN A 584 12.84 19.07 -25.77
CA GLN A 584 11.86 19.79 -26.57
C GLN A 584 11.87 19.31 -28.02
N ARG A 585 13.03 19.20 -28.67
CA ARG A 585 13.13 18.63 -30.03
C ARG A 585 12.61 17.22 -30.14
N LEU A 586 12.89 16.37 -29.13
CA LEU A 586 12.33 15.00 -29.06
C LEU A 586 10.79 15.02 -28.97
N ALA A 587 10.20 15.96 -28.23
CA ALA A 587 8.75 16.13 -28.17
C ALA A 587 8.15 16.51 -29.52
N PHE A 588 8.85 17.32 -30.34
CA PHE A 588 8.42 17.58 -31.70
C PHE A 588 8.55 16.35 -32.62
N ALA A 589 9.55 15.48 -32.43
CA ALA A 589 9.60 14.19 -33.14
C ALA A 589 8.35 13.34 -32.86
N ARG A 590 7.79 13.41 -31.64
CA ARG A 590 6.51 12.78 -31.30
C ARG A 590 5.34 13.35 -32.11
N VAL A 591 5.31 14.67 -32.33
CA VAL A 591 4.29 15.29 -33.18
C VAL A 591 4.37 14.75 -34.61
N MET A 592 5.58 14.65 -35.17
CA MET A 592 5.77 14.09 -36.50
C MET A 592 5.26 12.66 -36.65
N LEU A 593 5.58 11.83 -35.65
CA LEU A 593 5.22 10.39 -35.66
C LEU A 593 3.72 10.17 -35.42
N SER A 594 3.07 11.02 -34.64
CA SER A 594 1.65 10.92 -34.29
C SER A 594 0.74 11.65 -35.28
N GLN A 595 1.24 12.65 -36.00
CA GLN A 595 0.50 13.46 -36.97
C GLN A 595 -0.87 13.94 -36.44
N PRO A 596 -0.92 14.68 -35.30
CA PRO A 596 -2.18 15.12 -34.72
C PRO A 596 -2.84 16.19 -35.62
N ALA A 597 -4.17 16.22 -35.61
CA ALA A 597 -4.91 17.32 -36.27
C ALA A 597 -4.67 18.67 -35.59
N TYR A 598 -4.47 18.64 -34.24
CA TYR A 598 -4.21 19.83 -33.43
C TYR A 598 -2.97 19.66 -32.54
N ALA A 599 -2.02 20.61 -32.65
CA ALA A 599 -0.85 20.68 -31.77
C ALA A 599 -0.99 21.88 -30.81
N MET A 600 -1.04 21.62 -29.52
CA MET A 600 -1.17 22.60 -28.46
C MET A 600 0.16 22.72 -27.72
N MET A 601 0.81 23.87 -27.77
CA MET A 601 2.19 24.08 -27.33
C MET A 601 2.28 25.10 -26.20
N ASP A 602 2.74 24.71 -25.02
CA ASP A 602 2.97 25.60 -23.88
C ASP A 602 4.46 25.88 -23.76
N GLU A 603 4.93 27.00 -24.31
CA GLU A 603 6.35 27.41 -24.34
C GLU A 603 7.31 26.30 -24.83
N ALA A 604 6.83 25.42 -25.73
CA ALA A 604 7.50 24.20 -26.14
C ALA A 604 8.84 24.42 -26.90
N THR A 605 9.17 25.63 -27.26
CA THR A 605 10.44 26.04 -27.94
C THR A 605 11.29 26.98 -27.09
N SER A 606 10.95 27.17 -25.81
CA SER A 606 11.61 28.16 -24.94
C SER A 606 13.10 27.92 -24.72
N ALA A 607 13.59 26.69 -24.80
CA ALA A 607 15.00 26.32 -24.65
C ALA A 607 15.74 26.13 -25.98
N LEU A 608 15.14 26.46 -27.11
CA LEU A 608 15.72 26.34 -28.44
C LEU A 608 16.37 27.64 -28.92
N ASP A 609 17.38 27.53 -29.76
CA ASP A 609 17.85 28.64 -30.59
C ASP A 609 16.87 28.93 -31.73
N ILE A 610 17.05 30.06 -32.38
CA ILE A 610 16.14 30.55 -33.44
C ILE A 610 16.13 29.62 -34.66
N ASP A 611 17.28 28.98 -34.98
CA ASP A 611 17.37 28.10 -36.15
C ASP A 611 16.62 26.78 -35.92
N ASN A 612 16.77 26.17 -34.75
CA ASN A 612 16.00 25.00 -34.37
C ASN A 612 14.48 25.34 -34.25
N GLU A 613 14.13 26.49 -33.67
CA GLU A 613 12.73 26.96 -33.60
C GLU A 613 12.12 27.05 -34.99
N ARG A 614 12.87 27.66 -35.95
CA ARG A 614 12.43 27.79 -37.36
C ARG A 614 12.18 26.42 -38.01
N VAL A 615 13.10 25.50 -37.85
CA VAL A 615 12.96 24.13 -38.40
C VAL A 615 11.67 23.46 -37.90
N LEU A 616 11.37 23.55 -36.61
CA LEU A 616 10.22 22.89 -36.01
C LEU A 616 8.89 23.54 -36.42
N TYR A 617 8.81 24.87 -36.51
CA TYR A 617 7.59 25.55 -36.98
C TYR A 617 7.33 25.39 -38.48
N ASN A 618 8.38 25.33 -39.30
CA ASN A 618 8.25 25.00 -40.73
C ASN A 618 7.70 23.57 -40.91
N MET A 619 8.22 22.60 -40.12
CA MET A 619 7.72 21.25 -40.12
C MET A 619 6.22 21.18 -39.75
N LEU A 620 5.77 21.91 -38.73
CA LEU A 620 4.34 22.00 -38.37
C LEU A 620 3.51 22.60 -39.50
N ALA A 621 4.05 23.60 -40.20
CA ALA A 621 3.41 24.21 -41.34
C ALA A 621 3.22 23.24 -42.50
N ASP A 622 4.21 22.40 -42.80
CA ASP A 622 4.18 21.37 -43.84
C ASP A 622 3.18 20.25 -43.53
N MET A 623 3.01 19.91 -42.24
CA MET A 623 2.03 18.91 -41.79
C MET A 623 0.57 19.37 -41.92
N LYS A 624 0.31 20.68 -42.21
CA LYS A 624 -1.03 21.27 -42.24
C LYS A 624 -1.83 21.12 -40.95
N ALA A 625 -1.16 20.85 -39.84
CA ALA A 625 -1.78 20.76 -38.52
C ALA A 625 -2.23 22.18 -38.06
N VAL A 626 -3.36 22.23 -37.38
CA VAL A 626 -3.77 23.43 -36.63
C VAL A 626 -2.90 23.50 -35.38
N TYR A 627 -2.29 24.64 -35.09
CA TYR A 627 -1.52 24.75 -33.87
C TYR A 627 -1.79 26.03 -33.10
N VAL A 628 -1.77 25.86 -31.76
CA VAL A 628 -1.89 26.94 -30.79
C VAL A 628 -0.62 26.94 -29.94
N SER A 629 0.12 28.04 -30.00
CA SER A 629 1.36 28.19 -29.22
C SER A 629 1.18 29.23 -28.13
N VAL A 630 1.62 28.94 -26.93
CA VAL A 630 1.88 29.95 -25.89
C VAL A 630 3.35 30.33 -25.97
N GLY A 631 3.68 31.60 -26.00
CA GLY A 631 5.06 32.03 -26.05
C GLY A 631 5.24 33.54 -25.82
N HIS A 632 6.49 33.94 -25.61
CA HIS A 632 6.90 35.32 -25.36
C HIS A 632 7.89 35.85 -26.39
N ARG A 633 8.41 35.00 -27.27
CA ARG A 633 9.44 35.42 -28.26
C ARG A 633 8.82 36.11 -29.44
N PRO A 634 9.34 37.29 -29.87
CA PRO A 634 8.88 37.97 -31.08
C PRO A 634 9.03 37.14 -32.35
N SER A 635 10.03 36.23 -32.43
CA SER A 635 10.23 35.29 -33.54
C SER A 635 8.99 34.45 -33.87
N LEU A 636 8.20 34.10 -32.87
CA LEU A 636 6.98 33.28 -33.03
C LEU A 636 5.92 33.97 -33.91
N LEU A 637 5.93 35.31 -33.99
CA LEU A 637 5.01 36.04 -34.85
C LEU A 637 5.16 35.73 -36.36
N GLU A 638 6.30 35.14 -36.76
CA GLU A 638 6.53 34.76 -38.17
C GLU A 638 5.74 33.51 -38.57
N TYR A 639 5.41 32.67 -37.58
CA TYR A 639 4.79 31.36 -37.81
C TYR A 639 3.29 31.34 -37.53
N HIS A 640 2.71 32.44 -37.03
CA HIS A 640 1.31 32.53 -36.64
C HIS A 640 0.53 33.59 -37.44
N HIS A 641 -0.76 33.37 -37.59
CA HIS A 641 -1.65 34.29 -38.30
C HIS A 641 -2.49 35.17 -37.37
N LYS A 642 -2.84 34.62 -36.20
CA LYS A 642 -3.66 35.29 -35.18
C LYS A 642 -2.90 35.34 -33.84
N VAL A 643 -3.11 36.40 -33.08
CA VAL A 643 -2.55 36.59 -31.74
C VAL A 643 -3.69 36.84 -30.77
N LEU A 644 -3.78 36.00 -29.75
CA LEU A 644 -4.64 36.19 -28.58
C LEU A 644 -3.78 36.75 -27.45
N GLU A 645 -4.03 38.01 -27.09
CA GLU A 645 -3.34 38.65 -25.96
C GLU A 645 -4.21 38.60 -24.72
N LEU A 646 -3.67 37.98 -23.64
CA LEU A 646 -4.31 37.89 -22.32
C LEU A 646 -3.71 38.95 -21.39
N HIS A 647 -4.58 39.66 -20.67
CA HIS A 647 -4.19 40.71 -19.74
C HIS A 647 -4.35 40.31 -18.27
N PRO A 648 -3.61 40.90 -17.33
CA PRO A 648 -3.70 40.60 -15.89
C PRO A 648 -5.07 40.87 -15.25
N ASN A 649 -5.88 41.75 -15.90
CA ASN A 649 -7.25 42.08 -15.48
C ASN A 649 -8.32 41.12 -16.05
N SER A 650 -7.91 39.92 -16.49
CA SER A 650 -8.77 38.87 -17.08
C SER A 650 -9.39 39.19 -18.42
N THR A 651 -9.08 40.38 -19.01
CA THR A 651 -9.53 40.77 -20.35
C THR A 651 -8.61 40.17 -21.43
N TRP A 652 -9.09 40.21 -22.67
CA TRP A 652 -8.37 39.64 -23.80
C TRP A 652 -8.65 40.43 -25.09
N ASN A 653 -7.72 40.33 -26.02
CA ASN A 653 -7.87 40.89 -27.36
C ASN A 653 -7.34 39.94 -28.42
N VAL A 654 -7.98 39.92 -29.59
CA VAL A 654 -7.50 39.12 -30.74
C VAL A 654 -7.04 40.09 -31.83
N TYR A 655 -5.85 39.85 -32.36
CA TYR A 655 -5.23 40.64 -33.43
C TYR A 655 -4.83 39.72 -34.58
N SER A 656 -4.78 40.30 -35.82
CA SER A 656 -3.91 39.72 -36.84
C SER A 656 -2.44 39.91 -36.43
N THR A 657 -1.55 39.05 -36.87
CA THR A 657 -0.12 39.17 -36.55
C THR A 657 0.47 40.51 -37.03
N GLU A 658 0.01 41.04 -38.18
CA GLU A 658 0.44 42.34 -38.70
C GLU A 658 0.06 43.47 -37.74
N ASN A 659 -1.19 43.50 -37.27
CA ASN A 659 -1.67 44.52 -36.34
C ASN A 659 -0.96 44.45 -35.00
N TYR A 660 -0.66 43.23 -34.55
CA TYR A 660 0.08 43.04 -33.30
C TYR A 660 1.54 43.48 -33.39
N ARG A 661 2.22 43.22 -34.53
CA ARG A 661 3.58 43.73 -34.79
C ARG A 661 3.62 45.26 -34.72
N GLN A 662 2.65 45.95 -35.31
CA GLN A 662 2.55 47.43 -35.27
C GLN A 662 2.31 47.94 -33.83
N LYS A 663 1.60 47.21 -33.02
CA LYS A 663 1.35 47.55 -31.61
C LYS A 663 2.60 47.50 -30.75
N ILE A 664 3.49 46.50 -30.98
CA ILE A 664 4.69 46.29 -30.16
C ILE A 664 5.95 46.97 -30.72
N ALA A 665 5.93 47.44 -31.96
CA ALA A 665 6.97 48.28 -32.56
C ALA A 665 6.85 49.72 -32.04
#